data_60cb09ada36d17a8905d10caa191fecc
#
_entry.id   60cb09ada36d17a8905d10caa191fecc
#
_cell.length_a   1.000
_cell.length_b   1.000
_cell.length_c   1.000
_cell.angle_alpha   90.00
_cell.angle_beta   90.00
_cell.angle_gamma   90.00
#
_symmetry.space_group_name_H-M   'P 1'
#
loop_
_entity.id
_entity.type
_entity.pdbx_description
1 polymer ?
#
loop_
_entity_poly.entity_id
_entity_poly.type
_entity_poly.pdbx_seq_one_letter_code
_entity_poly.pdbx_strand_id
1 'polypeptide(L)'
;MKSKTKQIIMIGVVLFQSLFAYPLITMAEENESKSVNTETTLEPKVALEEKTPQKPTLTNNLKQEKTVLQAGETYETVFPDAALATVIAKAATGSEDITQEVSQTDLNKITSLTATSKGIVDLTGIDLLSKLTSLSISGNQITDISALNGLVNLSNLNVSNNKITSFNLNANSNLPMLSAVDIRSNNLKNINVQDQPKLWTFKCDTGSSSELTEVTLKNLPTLIVAGNGSSAYQNDIVFSSTPGLSKVILENLPSISSSVRLDRCAIEELVINNLPKVSMVNISNNKITTLEGLENLTAVNNLYASENLVTEIENIHAFPKLQKLELGWNALTNVVMDQVTAEKLPLLRTMDVRGNNLIKINIQDQPKLWTFECDTGSSSELTEVTLKNLPILIVAGNGSSAYQNDIVFSSTPGLSKVILENLPSISSSVRLDRCAIEELVINNLPKVSMVNISNNKITTLEGLENLSAVNTLYVSENLVTEIESMHAFPKLQKLELGWNALTNVVMDQVTAEKFPLLRTMNVRGNNLIKINIQDQPKLWTFECDTGSSSELTEVTLKNLPILIAVGNGSSAYQDDIVFSSTPGLSKVILENLPSTSSEVKLDHCAIEELVINNLPKVSVVIISYNKITTLEGLENLSAVSKIDAYENLVTEIENLHAFPKLQTLTVDNNHISVLPTSLKTENPVLTTLSAMNQTITLKQKVIVSDLVLDNEVKNFGQITTAKSISNKGTYQNNQIKWLFEDIKSVNAVDYQFSEPVQEATIQGTFSGKVTQPIKASKVPVISADAEMNYPKNETVSEAAFFKDISASVTDDATLTSDFESVVDFAKAGTYEVTLNAVNEDGVKAASVTVLVHIAKSPAPVITADKEITYTKNAEVSITEYLAAIHAKTNDGSPIESDFATAVNWGTAGDYTVTLRSTNEDGVEAIPVEVTV
;
A
#
# COMPACT_ATOMS: atom_id res chain seq x y z
N MET A 1 53.34 21.63 -8.65
CA MET A 1 54.07 20.34 -8.55
C MET A 1 53.08 19.27 -8.14
N LYS A 2 52.81 18.35 -9.04
CA LYS A 2 52.59 16.91 -8.91
C LYS A 2 51.80 16.40 -7.68
N SER A 3 50.87 15.48 -7.67
CA SER A 3 50.27 14.57 -8.66
C SER A 3 49.40 13.60 -7.87
N LYS A 4 48.23 13.26 -8.41
CA LYS A 4 47.53 11.97 -8.40
C LYS A 4 47.56 11.09 -7.11
N THR A 5 46.39 10.63 -6.64
CA THR A 5 45.99 9.23 -6.85
C THR A 5 44.51 9.01 -6.44
N LYS A 6 43.74 8.43 -7.35
CA LYS A 6 42.43 7.81 -7.11
C LYS A 6 42.66 6.47 -6.40
N GLN A 7 41.83 6.15 -5.43
CA GLN A 7 41.59 4.75 -5.04
C GLN A 7 40.08 4.48 -4.97
N ILE A 8 39.68 3.63 -5.89
CA ILE A 8 38.39 2.94 -5.94
C ILE A 8 38.45 1.79 -4.93
N ILE A 9 37.52 1.72 -3.99
CA ILE A 9 37.30 0.51 -3.20
C ILE A 9 36.01 -0.13 -3.67
N MET A 10 36.18 -1.23 -4.38
CA MET A 10 35.14 -2.20 -4.76
C MET A 10 34.99 -3.17 -3.58
N ILE A 11 33.84 -3.26 -2.95
CA ILE A 11 33.52 -4.32 -1.99
C ILE A 11 32.58 -5.32 -2.68
N GLY A 12 33.10 -6.55 -2.74
CA GLY A 12 32.49 -7.67 -3.41
C GLY A 12 31.26 -8.22 -2.67
N VAL A 13 30.28 -8.57 -3.48
CA VAL A 13 29.12 -9.38 -3.08
C VAL A 13 29.55 -10.84 -3.10
N VAL A 14 29.46 -11.52 -1.95
CA VAL A 14 29.60 -12.98 -1.87
C VAL A 14 28.24 -13.60 -2.14
N LEU A 15 28.11 -14.25 -3.28
CA LEU A 15 27.02 -15.15 -3.62
C LEU A 15 27.16 -16.47 -2.82
N PHE A 16 26.12 -16.85 -2.10
CA PHE A 16 25.85 -18.25 -1.78
C PHE A 16 24.73 -18.76 -2.69
N GLN A 17 25.11 -19.51 -3.70
CA GLN A 17 24.21 -20.36 -4.46
C GLN A 17 24.05 -21.68 -3.71
N SER A 18 22.83 -22.07 -3.37
CA SER A 18 22.49 -23.46 -3.17
C SER A 18 21.48 -23.89 -4.25
N LEU A 19 21.94 -24.84 -5.05
CA LEU A 19 21.20 -25.50 -6.13
C LEU A 19 19.96 -26.24 -5.58
N PHE A 20 18.80 -26.00 -6.21
CA PHE A 20 17.84 -27.06 -6.52
C PHE A 20 17.23 -26.74 -7.89
N ALA A 21 17.61 -27.60 -8.86
CA ALA A 21 17.06 -27.58 -10.19
C ALA A 21 15.77 -28.42 -10.24
N TYR A 22 14.70 -27.83 -10.80
CA TYR A 22 13.59 -28.57 -11.40
C TYR A 22 13.41 -28.15 -12.84
N PRO A 23 13.09 -29.08 -13.76
CA PRO A 23 13.16 -28.81 -15.19
C PRO A 23 11.92 -28.06 -15.69
N LEU A 24 12.19 -27.04 -16.50
CA LEU A 24 11.20 -26.39 -17.36
C LEU A 24 10.79 -27.37 -18.49
N ILE A 25 9.51 -27.61 -18.62
CA ILE A 25 8.91 -28.16 -19.83
C ILE A 25 8.49 -26.97 -20.70
N THR A 26 9.22 -26.75 -21.75
CA THR A 26 8.86 -25.86 -22.87
C THR A 26 7.82 -26.56 -23.75
N MET A 27 6.67 -25.93 -23.92
CA MET A 27 5.79 -26.24 -25.05
C MET A 27 6.01 -25.20 -26.13
N ALA A 28 6.35 -25.71 -27.31
CA ALA A 28 6.59 -24.94 -28.53
C ALA A 28 5.27 -24.50 -29.17
N GLU A 29 5.30 -23.30 -29.69
CA GLU A 29 4.31 -22.77 -30.63
C GLU A 29 4.42 -23.48 -31.99
N GLU A 30 3.30 -23.85 -32.56
CA GLU A 30 3.18 -23.97 -34.02
C GLU A 30 1.98 -23.15 -34.51
N ASN A 31 2.35 -22.16 -35.30
CA ASN A 31 1.45 -21.42 -36.17
C ASN A 31 1.15 -22.23 -37.43
N GLU A 32 -0.10 -22.32 -37.81
CA GLU A 32 -0.42 -22.25 -39.24
C GLU A 32 -1.86 -21.72 -39.49
N SER A 33 -1.86 -20.70 -40.33
CA SER A 33 -2.99 -20.02 -40.93
C SER A 33 -3.67 -20.86 -42.01
N LYS A 34 -4.99 -20.76 -42.16
CA LYS A 34 -5.62 -20.43 -43.46
C LYS A 34 -7.15 -20.23 -43.34
N SER A 35 -7.54 -19.20 -44.01
CA SER A 35 -8.86 -18.70 -44.37
C SER A 35 -9.76 -19.66 -45.15
N VAL A 36 -11.07 -19.46 -45.07
CA VAL A 36 -11.97 -19.03 -46.19
C VAL A 36 -13.47 -19.32 -45.87
N ASN A 37 -14.28 -18.30 -46.07
CA ASN A 37 -15.72 -18.14 -46.19
C ASN A 37 -16.58 -19.35 -46.58
N THR A 38 -17.83 -19.44 -46.12
CA THR A 38 -19.04 -18.85 -46.77
C THR A 38 -20.35 -19.31 -46.11
N GLU A 39 -21.32 -18.43 -46.20
CA GLU A 39 -22.74 -18.47 -45.86
C GLU A 39 -23.50 -19.79 -46.14
N THR A 40 -24.48 -20.16 -45.37
CA THR A 40 -25.94 -19.99 -45.69
C THR A 40 -26.85 -20.82 -44.76
N THR A 41 -27.81 -20.14 -44.16
CA THR A 41 -29.23 -20.41 -43.95
C THR A 41 -29.78 -21.81 -43.61
N LEU A 42 -30.77 -21.73 -42.70
CA LEU A 42 -32.02 -22.47 -42.53
C LEU A 42 -32.11 -23.48 -41.38
N GLU A 43 -32.96 -23.13 -40.43
CA GLU A 43 -33.64 -24.02 -39.45
C GLU A 43 -34.42 -25.15 -40.16
N PRO A 44 -34.72 -26.28 -39.51
CA PRO A 44 -35.83 -26.28 -38.56
C PRO A 44 -35.70 -27.19 -37.32
N LYS A 45 -36.57 -26.89 -36.35
CA LYS A 45 -36.88 -27.61 -35.13
C LYS A 45 -36.85 -29.13 -35.24
N VAL A 46 -36.06 -29.76 -34.34
CA VAL A 46 -36.37 -31.13 -33.91
C VAL A 46 -36.34 -31.17 -32.38
N ALA A 47 -37.44 -31.66 -31.80
CA ALA A 47 -37.60 -31.94 -30.41
C ALA A 47 -36.52 -32.92 -29.92
N LEU A 48 -35.75 -32.54 -28.92
CA LEU A 48 -34.90 -33.45 -28.19
C LEU A 48 -35.65 -33.96 -26.97
N GLU A 49 -36.02 -35.23 -27.06
CA GLU A 49 -36.42 -36.06 -25.92
C GLU A 49 -35.32 -36.00 -24.84
N GLU A 50 -35.76 -35.75 -23.62
CA GLU A 50 -34.97 -35.98 -22.40
C GLU A 50 -34.51 -37.43 -22.31
N LYS A 51 -33.27 -37.71 -22.64
CA LYS A 51 -32.60 -38.92 -22.19
C LYS A 51 -32.03 -38.69 -20.81
N THR A 52 -32.78 -39.12 -19.78
CA THR A 52 -32.23 -39.45 -18.48
C THR A 52 -30.97 -40.32 -18.63
N PRO A 53 -29.85 -40.02 -17.94
CA PRO A 53 -28.72 -40.92 -17.90
C PRO A 53 -29.14 -42.18 -17.15
N GLN A 54 -29.20 -43.27 -17.86
CA GLN A 54 -29.33 -44.59 -17.23
C GLN A 54 -28.10 -44.81 -16.30
N LYS A 55 -28.39 -44.91 -15.01
CA LYS A 55 -27.54 -45.46 -13.97
C LYS A 55 -27.01 -46.81 -14.50
N PRO A 56 -25.71 -47.06 -14.50
CA PRO A 56 -25.23 -48.42 -14.78
C PRO A 56 -25.74 -49.32 -13.68
N THR A 57 -26.66 -50.19 -14.03
CA THR A 57 -27.10 -51.30 -13.17
C THR A 57 -25.95 -52.27 -13.12
N LEU A 58 -25.07 -52.10 -12.16
CA LEU A 58 -24.21 -53.15 -11.67
C LEU A 58 -25.07 -54.10 -10.88
N THR A 59 -25.72 -54.99 -11.59
CA THR A 59 -26.24 -56.22 -11.02
C THR A 59 -25.06 -57.16 -10.77
N ASN A 60 -24.44 -57.00 -9.62
CA ASN A 60 -23.80 -58.10 -8.93
C ASN A 60 -24.43 -58.23 -7.53
N ASN A 61 -25.67 -58.63 -7.49
CA ASN A 61 -26.24 -59.33 -6.36
C ASN A 61 -25.66 -60.77 -6.40
N LEU A 62 -24.37 -60.88 -6.11
CA LEU A 62 -23.91 -62.12 -5.49
C LEU A 62 -24.41 -62.02 -4.03
N LYS A 63 -25.66 -62.46 -3.77
CA LYS A 63 -26.01 -62.99 -2.48
C LYS A 63 -24.98 -64.10 -2.25
N GLN A 64 -23.99 -63.80 -1.38
CA GLN A 64 -23.18 -64.84 -0.81
C GLN A 64 -24.19 -65.80 -0.15
N GLU A 65 -24.39 -66.98 -0.75
CA GLU A 65 -25.19 -68.02 -0.12
C GLU A 65 -24.51 -68.31 1.22
N LYS A 66 -25.26 -68.08 2.31
CA LYS A 66 -24.77 -68.40 3.65
C LYS A 66 -24.32 -69.85 3.63
N THR A 67 -23.07 -70.11 3.97
CA THR A 67 -22.52 -71.45 4.07
C THR A 67 -23.46 -72.25 4.99
N VAL A 68 -24.02 -73.27 4.49
CA VAL A 68 -24.92 -74.18 5.25
C VAL A 68 -24.18 -75.50 5.46
N LEU A 69 -23.85 -75.74 6.72
CA LEU A 69 -23.16 -77.01 7.12
C LEU A 69 -24.00 -78.19 6.79
N GLN A 70 -23.43 -79.14 6.01
CA GLN A 70 -24.08 -80.41 5.70
C GLN A 70 -23.52 -81.53 6.59
N ALA A 71 -24.33 -82.59 6.80
CA ALA A 71 -23.92 -83.67 7.64
C ALA A 71 -22.77 -84.44 6.95
N GLY A 72 -21.71 -84.73 7.73
CA GLY A 72 -20.53 -85.45 7.25
C GLY A 72 -19.40 -84.58 6.68
N GLU A 73 -19.55 -83.23 6.66
CA GLU A 73 -18.47 -82.31 6.27
C GLU A 73 -17.40 -82.24 7.34
N THR A 74 -16.15 -82.22 6.92
CA THR A 74 -14.98 -82.08 7.83
C THR A 74 -14.49 -80.63 7.89
N TYR A 75 -13.63 -80.33 8.88
CA TYR A 75 -13.05 -78.96 8.99
C TYR A 75 -12.29 -78.61 7.76
N GLU A 76 -11.55 -79.51 7.08
CA GLU A 76 -10.82 -79.22 5.82
C GLU A 76 -11.72 -78.93 4.65
N THR A 77 -12.95 -79.53 4.61
CA THR A 77 -13.93 -79.24 3.53
C THR A 77 -14.71 -77.95 3.74
N VAL A 78 -15.06 -77.67 4.99
CA VAL A 78 -15.81 -76.46 5.33
C VAL A 78 -14.91 -75.19 5.37
N PHE A 79 -13.67 -75.39 5.77
CA PHE A 79 -12.63 -74.32 5.83
C PHE A 79 -11.49 -74.74 4.89
N PRO A 80 -11.53 -74.34 3.61
CA PRO A 80 -10.53 -74.75 2.62
C PRO A 80 -9.10 -74.38 2.94
N ASP A 81 -8.89 -73.30 3.73
CA ASP A 81 -7.58 -72.94 4.24
C ASP A 81 -7.21 -73.86 5.41
N ALA A 82 -6.23 -74.73 5.23
CA ALA A 82 -5.82 -75.71 6.22
C ALA A 82 -5.34 -75.08 7.52
N ALA A 83 -4.73 -73.95 7.48
CA ALA A 83 -4.32 -73.23 8.69
C ALA A 83 -5.52 -72.66 9.48
N LEU A 84 -6.53 -72.15 8.76
CA LEU A 84 -7.80 -71.74 9.36
C LEU A 84 -8.54 -72.91 9.93
N ALA A 85 -8.68 -74.00 9.13
CA ALA A 85 -9.32 -75.24 9.56
C ALA A 85 -8.70 -75.83 10.87
N THR A 86 -7.37 -75.87 10.95
CA THR A 86 -6.63 -76.28 12.13
C THR A 86 -6.94 -75.49 13.39
N VAL A 87 -6.94 -74.14 13.25
CA VAL A 87 -7.23 -73.21 14.38
C VAL A 87 -8.69 -73.33 14.83
N ILE A 88 -9.63 -73.43 13.90
CA ILE A 88 -11.05 -73.61 14.19
C ILE A 88 -11.33 -74.97 14.85
N ALA A 89 -10.79 -76.12 14.27
CA ALA A 89 -10.89 -77.43 14.87
C ALA A 89 -10.40 -77.45 16.31
N LYS A 90 -9.21 -76.86 16.53
CA LYS A 90 -8.66 -76.76 17.89
C LYS A 90 -9.54 -75.92 18.82
N ALA A 91 -10.10 -74.85 18.36
CA ALA A 91 -10.97 -74.00 19.18
C ALA A 91 -12.32 -74.63 19.47
N ALA A 92 -12.85 -75.42 18.54
CA ALA A 92 -14.14 -76.09 18.66
C ALA A 92 -14.08 -77.39 19.51
N THR A 93 -13.04 -78.20 19.29
CA THR A 93 -12.92 -79.53 19.82
C THR A 93 -11.75 -79.78 20.78
N GLY A 94 -10.74 -78.89 20.77
CA GLY A 94 -9.46 -79.12 21.48
C GLY A 94 -8.41 -79.85 20.63
N SER A 95 -8.78 -80.38 19.43
CA SER A 95 -7.92 -81.09 18.52
C SER A 95 -7.55 -80.31 17.31
N GLU A 96 -6.33 -80.54 16.76
CA GLU A 96 -5.87 -79.90 15.51
C GLU A 96 -6.18 -80.74 14.27
N ASP A 97 -6.91 -81.80 14.43
CA ASP A 97 -7.28 -82.78 13.39
C ASP A 97 -8.43 -82.18 12.56
N ILE A 98 -8.09 -81.85 11.36
CA ILE A 98 -9.02 -81.19 10.40
C ILE A 98 -9.87 -82.20 9.62
N THR A 99 -9.60 -83.45 9.72
CA THR A 99 -10.39 -84.49 9.13
C THR A 99 -11.64 -84.93 9.94
N GLN A 100 -11.77 -84.41 11.18
CA GLN A 100 -12.96 -84.54 11.99
C GLN A 100 -14.18 -83.88 11.37
N GLU A 101 -15.35 -84.45 11.58
CA GLU A 101 -16.64 -83.87 11.19
C GLU A 101 -16.96 -82.64 11.95
N VAL A 102 -17.41 -81.63 11.24
CA VAL A 102 -17.80 -80.31 11.82
C VAL A 102 -19.23 -80.37 12.31
N SER A 103 -19.43 -79.91 13.56
CA SER A 103 -20.78 -79.67 14.09
C SER A 103 -21.04 -78.21 14.37
N GLN A 104 -22.22 -77.72 14.04
CA GLN A 104 -22.60 -76.37 14.41
C GLN A 104 -22.63 -76.15 15.93
N THR A 105 -22.84 -77.22 16.72
CA THR A 105 -22.80 -77.18 18.16
C THR A 105 -21.41 -76.84 18.69
N ASP A 106 -20.39 -77.41 18.04
CA ASP A 106 -18.97 -77.11 18.39
C ASP A 106 -18.54 -75.78 17.89
N LEU A 107 -18.89 -75.43 16.69
CA LEU A 107 -18.63 -74.07 16.20
C LEU A 107 -19.27 -73.01 17.07
N ASN A 108 -20.46 -73.17 17.60
CA ASN A 108 -21.15 -72.23 18.48
C ASN A 108 -20.47 -72.08 19.88
N LYS A 109 -19.48 -72.87 20.24
CA LYS A 109 -18.66 -72.72 21.42
C LYS A 109 -17.61 -71.62 21.23
N ILE A 110 -17.27 -71.28 19.96
CA ILE A 110 -16.26 -70.35 19.62
C ILE A 110 -16.85 -68.96 19.69
N THR A 111 -16.64 -68.28 20.80
CA THR A 111 -17.03 -66.85 20.96
C THR A 111 -15.85 -65.90 20.74
N SER A 112 -14.63 -66.38 20.83
CA SER A 112 -13.39 -65.65 20.53
C SER A 112 -12.42 -66.60 19.78
N LEU A 113 -11.87 -66.05 18.69
CA LEU A 113 -10.90 -66.79 17.88
C LEU A 113 -9.63 -65.99 17.73
N THR A 114 -8.49 -66.60 18.10
CA THR A 114 -7.16 -66.01 17.87
C THR A 114 -6.35 -66.94 16.96
N ALA A 115 -6.09 -66.46 15.77
CA ALA A 115 -5.35 -67.22 14.73
C ALA A 115 -4.21 -66.35 14.16
N THR A 116 -3.42 -65.75 15.06
CA THR A 116 -2.34 -64.83 14.69
C THR A 116 -1.14 -65.55 14.11
N SER A 117 -0.60 -65.05 12.96
CA SER A 117 0.61 -65.58 12.29
C SER A 117 0.55 -67.08 11.97
N LYS A 118 -0.58 -67.53 11.44
CA LYS A 118 -0.82 -68.92 11.06
C LYS A 118 -0.61 -69.17 9.58
N GLY A 119 -0.41 -68.15 8.75
CA GLY A 119 -0.26 -68.27 7.29
C GLY A 119 -1.59 -68.35 6.55
N ILE A 120 -2.70 -68.02 7.18
CA ILE A 120 -4.06 -68.05 6.61
C ILE A 120 -4.16 -67.15 5.41
N VAL A 121 -4.74 -67.66 4.34
CA VAL A 121 -4.96 -66.88 3.08
C VAL A 121 -6.44 -66.73 2.79
N ASP A 122 -7.28 -67.67 3.12
CA ASP A 122 -8.71 -67.71 2.80
C ASP A 122 -9.56 -67.86 4.07
N LEU A 123 -10.62 -67.05 4.17
CA LEU A 123 -11.56 -67.05 5.30
C LEU A 123 -12.87 -67.81 5.00
N THR A 124 -12.97 -68.50 3.88
CA THR A 124 -14.17 -69.25 3.48
C THR A 124 -14.65 -70.14 4.63
N GLY A 125 -15.94 -70.14 4.97
CA GLY A 125 -16.58 -70.87 6.04
C GLY A 125 -16.60 -70.19 7.41
N ILE A 126 -15.84 -69.10 7.60
CA ILE A 126 -15.79 -68.42 8.92
C ILE A 126 -17.16 -67.79 9.33
N ASP A 127 -18.07 -67.58 8.40
CA ASP A 127 -19.45 -67.11 8.61
C ASP A 127 -20.31 -68.09 9.41
N LEU A 128 -19.90 -69.36 9.46
CA LEU A 128 -20.51 -70.38 10.31
C LEU A 128 -20.27 -70.13 11.82
N LEU A 129 -19.28 -69.34 12.20
CA LEU A 129 -19.00 -69.02 13.61
C LEU A 129 -19.97 -67.94 14.13
N SER A 130 -21.24 -68.22 14.05
CA SER A 130 -22.33 -67.28 14.32
C SER A 130 -22.37 -66.74 15.76
N LYS A 131 -21.63 -67.30 16.71
CA LYS A 131 -21.47 -66.82 18.08
C LYS A 131 -20.18 -66.07 18.32
N LEU A 132 -19.39 -65.86 17.28
CA LEU A 132 -18.12 -65.14 17.39
C LEU A 132 -18.34 -63.71 17.76
N THR A 133 -17.69 -63.26 18.83
CA THR A 133 -17.70 -61.89 19.29
C THR A 133 -16.36 -61.20 19.12
N SER A 134 -15.27 -61.95 19.11
CA SER A 134 -13.91 -61.43 18.95
C SER A 134 -13.10 -62.25 17.97
N LEU A 135 -12.52 -61.65 16.96
CA LEU A 135 -11.68 -62.29 15.97
C LEU A 135 -10.34 -61.58 15.86
N SER A 136 -9.26 -62.32 16.10
CA SER A 136 -7.91 -61.82 15.85
C SER A 136 -7.21 -62.79 14.88
N ILE A 137 -7.03 -62.34 13.64
CA ILE A 137 -6.36 -63.06 12.54
C ILE A 137 -5.17 -62.24 11.99
N SER A 138 -4.50 -61.52 12.92
CA SER A 138 -3.36 -60.69 12.56
C SER A 138 -2.15 -61.48 12.11
N GLY A 139 -1.28 -60.90 11.26
CA GLY A 139 -0.05 -61.57 10.81
C GLY A 139 -0.25 -62.71 9.82
N ASN A 140 -1.29 -62.69 9.01
CA ASN A 140 -1.60 -63.72 7.99
C ASN A 140 -1.38 -63.18 6.56
N GLN A 141 -1.97 -63.80 5.56
CA GLN A 141 -1.86 -63.44 4.14
C GLN A 141 -3.22 -63.15 3.52
N ILE A 142 -4.18 -62.69 4.31
CA ILE A 142 -5.56 -62.48 3.91
C ILE A 142 -5.64 -61.27 2.99
N THR A 143 -6.34 -61.38 1.88
CA THR A 143 -6.60 -60.34 0.91
C THR A 143 -8.06 -59.90 0.88
N ASP A 144 -9.00 -60.77 1.26
CA ASP A 144 -10.45 -60.56 1.27
C ASP A 144 -11.04 -60.91 2.63
N ILE A 145 -11.92 -60.06 3.13
CA ILE A 145 -12.65 -60.24 4.39
C ILE A 145 -14.16 -60.40 4.19
N SER A 146 -14.63 -60.53 2.95
CA SER A 146 -16.06 -60.65 2.64
C SER A 146 -16.74 -61.83 3.36
N ALA A 147 -15.99 -62.90 3.62
CA ALA A 147 -16.44 -64.00 4.43
C ALA A 147 -16.87 -63.70 5.87
N LEU A 148 -16.48 -62.50 6.38
CA LEU A 148 -16.89 -62.05 7.70
C LEU A 148 -18.31 -61.46 7.71
N ASN A 149 -18.90 -61.23 6.53
CA ASN A 149 -20.25 -60.67 6.44
C ASN A 149 -21.29 -61.59 7.08
N GLY A 150 -22.17 -61.00 7.87
CA GLY A 150 -23.22 -61.76 8.56
C GLY A 150 -22.82 -62.37 9.91
N LEU A 151 -21.59 -62.12 10.39
CA LEU A 151 -21.19 -62.45 11.77
C LEU A 151 -21.80 -61.43 12.75
N VAL A 152 -23.12 -61.50 12.93
CA VAL A 152 -23.95 -60.48 13.64
C VAL A 152 -23.54 -60.18 15.07
N ASN A 153 -22.78 -61.11 15.72
CA ASN A 153 -22.32 -60.95 17.08
C ASN A 153 -20.88 -60.41 17.18
N LEU A 154 -20.18 -60.29 16.06
CA LEU A 154 -18.78 -59.83 16.05
C LEU A 154 -18.68 -58.40 16.53
N SER A 155 -17.95 -58.20 17.64
CA SER A 155 -17.73 -56.86 18.24
C SER A 155 -16.30 -56.39 18.08
N ASN A 156 -15.30 -57.28 18.06
CA ASN A 156 -13.90 -56.93 17.95
C ASN A 156 -13.26 -57.68 16.76
N LEU A 157 -12.66 -56.93 15.86
CA LEU A 157 -11.98 -57.46 14.66
C LEU A 157 -10.54 -56.94 14.59
N ASN A 158 -9.58 -57.85 14.64
CA ASN A 158 -8.20 -57.55 14.38
C ASN A 158 -7.69 -58.34 13.16
N VAL A 159 -7.55 -57.67 12.04
CA VAL A 159 -6.99 -58.18 10.78
C VAL A 159 -5.69 -57.48 10.41
N SER A 160 -4.98 -56.94 11.39
CA SER A 160 -3.71 -56.25 11.17
C SER A 160 -2.63 -57.18 10.59
N ASN A 161 -1.64 -56.60 9.91
CA ASN A 161 -0.52 -57.34 9.32
C ASN A 161 -0.98 -58.49 8.37
N ASN A 162 -1.80 -58.12 7.38
CA ASN A 162 -2.30 -58.96 6.31
C ASN A 162 -1.99 -58.32 4.92
N LYS A 163 -2.66 -58.73 3.87
CA LYS A 163 -2.48 -58.23 2.48
C LYS A 163 -3.74 -57.60 1.92
N ILE A 164 -4.60 -57.04 2.77
CA ILE A 164 -5.87 -56.40 2.40
C ILE A 164 -5.56 -55.10 1.67
N THR A 165 -6.13 -54.93 0.47
CA THR A 165 -5.95 -53.74 -0.35
C THR A 165 -7.15 -52.80 -0.32
N SER A 166 -8.35 -53.32 0.03
CA SER A 166 -9.58 -52.58 0.15
C SER A 166 -10.37 -53.01 1.37
N PHE A 167 -10.86 -52.09 2.16
CA PHE A 167 -11.66 -52.40 3.33
C PHE A 167 -13.03 -51.74 3.21
N ASN A 168 -14.04 -52.58 3.02
CA ASN A 168 -15.41 -52.13 2.78
C ASN A 168 -16.38 -52.74 3.79
N LEU A 169 -16.94 -51.91 4.65
CA LEU A 169 -18.03 -52.25 5.57
C LEU A 169 -19.21 -51.32 5.35
N ASN A 170 -20.40 -51.87 5.09
CA ASN A 170 -21.64 -51.10 4.92
C ASN A 170 -22.80 -51.85 5.56
N ALA A 171 -24.02 -51.37 5.42
CA ALA A 171 -25.22 -52.03 5.96
C ALA A 171 -25.38 -53.49 5.49
N ASN A 172 -24.93 -53.82 4.29
CA ASN A 172 -25.02 -55.18 3.73
C ASN A 172 -24.01 -56.16 4.36
N SER A 173 -22.93 -55.63 5.02
CA SER A 173 -21.99 -56.49 5.74
C SER A 173 -22.60 -57.18 6.95
N ASN A 174 -23.73 -56.65 7.44
CA ASN A 174 -24.51 -57.20 8.55
C ASN A 174 -23.68 -57.53 9.81
N LEU A 175 -22.87 -56.54 10.26
CA LEU A 175 -22.03 -56.58 11.46
C LEU A 175 -22.49 -55.59 12.54
N PRO A 176 -23.76 -55.70 13.01
CA PRO A 176 -24.38 -54.64 13.82
C PRO A 176 -23.77 -54.41 15.20
N MET A 177 -22.97 -55.41 15.67
CA MET A 177 -22.30 -55.34 16.98
C MET A 177 -20.86 -54.92 16.92
N LEU A 178 -20.31 -54.67 15.70
CA LEU A 178 -18.91 -54.35 15.52
C LEU A 178 -18.57 -53.03 16.17
N SER A 179 -17.65 -53.06 17.14
CA SER A 179 -17.27 -51.92 17.95
C SER A 179 -15.80 -51.48 17.77
N ALA A 180 -14.93 -52.45 17.50
CA ALA A 180 -13.51 -52.20 17.34
C ALA A 180 -12.94 -52.90 16.12
N VAL A 181 -12.19 -52.18 15.30
CA VAL A 181 -11.48 -52.72 14.13
C VAL A 181 -10.01 -52.27 14.15
N ASP A 182 -9.11 -53.24 13.95
CA ASP A 182 -7.70 -52.98 13.72
C ASP A 182 -7.28 -53.63 12.39
N ILE A 183 -6.95 -52.81 11.41
CA ILE A 183 -6.54 -53.23 10.07
C ILE A 183 -5.13 -52.69 9.70
N ARG A 184 -4.35 -52.30 10.70
CA ARG A 184 -2.98 -51.78 10.49
C ARG A 184 -2.07 -52.80 9.83
N SER A 185 -1.01 -52.36 9.20
CA SER A 185 -0.04 -53.20 8.48
C SER A 185 -0.69 -54.05 7.39
N ASN A 186 -1.54 -53.41 6.57
CA ASN A 186 -2.11 -53.91 5.34
C ASN A 186 -1.69 -53.02 4.17
N ASN A 187 -1.98 -53.43 2.94
CA ASN A 187 -1.67 -52.68 1.71
C ASN A 187 -2.90 -51.87 1.23
N LEU A 188 -3.56 -51.18 2.15
CA LEU A 188 -4.83 -50.53 1.87
C LEU A 188 -4.68 -49.36 0.88
N LYS A 189 -5.53 -49.37 -0.14
CA LYS A 189 -5.75 -48.31 -1.09
C LYS A 189 -7.06 -47.56 -0.82
N ASN A 190 -8.08 -48.33 -0.43
CA ASN A 190 -9.42 -47.81 -0.21
C ASN A 190 -9.97 -48.26 1.14
N ILE A 191 -10.55 -47.32 1.88
CA ILE A 191 -11.33 -47.54 3.08
C ILE A 191 -12.75 -46.99 2.85
N ASN A 192 -13.76 -47.83 3.00
CA ASN A 192 -15.15 -47.43 2.96
C ASN A 192 -15.92 -48.05 4.11
N VAL A 193 -16.19 -47.31 5.16
CA VAL A 193 -16.90 -47.76 6.37
C VAL A 193 -18.14 -46.93 6.59
N GLN A 194 -19.29 -47.56 6.44
CA GLN A 194 -20.58 -46.87 6.53
C GLN A 194 -21.59 -47.69 7.37
N ASP A 195 -22.53 -46.98 7.97
CA ASP A 195 -23.69 -47.53 8.64
C ASP A 195 -23.38 -48.57 9.73
N GLN A 196 -22.28 -48.37 10.46
CA GLN A 196 -21.85 -49.24 11.57
C GLN A 196 -22.24 -48.57 12.90
N PRO A 197 -23.38 -48.97 13.54
CA PRO A 197 -23.97 -48.19 14.63
C PRO A 197 -23.21 -48.26 15.94
N LYS A 198 -22.35 -49.29 16.13
CA LYS A 198 -21.60 -49.48 17.35
C LYS A 198 -20.10 -49.31 17.18
N LEU A 199 -19.62 -49.02 15.98
CA LEU A 199 -18.20 -48.88 15.72
C LEU A 199 -17.65 -47.67 16.50
N TRP A 200 -16.80 -47.94 17.46
CA TRP A 200 -16.22 -46.97 18.40
C TRP A 200 -14.79 -46.59 17.99
N THR A 201 -13.99 -47.60 17.55
CA THR A 201 -12.61 -47.38 17.13
C THR A 201 -12.29 -48.11 15.84
N PHE A 202 -11.61 -47.40 14.95
CA PHE A 202 -11.16 -47.89 13.65
C PHE A 202 -9.68 -47.54 13.44
N LYS A 203 -8.80 -48.52 13.49
CA LYS A 203 -7.35 -48.33 13.38
C LYS A 203 -6.84 -48.83 12.04
N CYS A 204 -6.16 -47.95 11.28
CA CYS A 204 -5.46 -48.29 10.05
C CYS A 204 -4.11 -47.56 9.98
N ASP A 205 -3.25 -47.96 9.07
CA ASP A 205 -2.01 -47.27 8.83
C ASP A 205 -2.24 -45.93 8.10
N THR A 206 -1.46 -44.95 8.49
CA THR A 206 -1.36 -43.66 7.87
C THR A 206 0.13 -43.27 7.77
N GLY A 207 0.44 -42.22 7.05
CA GLY A 207 1.79 -41.75 6.92
C GLY A 207 2.46 -42.13 5.59
N SER A 208 3.75 -41.84 5.46
CA SER A 208 4.51 -41.92 4.20
C SER A 208 4.64 -43.33 3.61
N SER A 209 4.42 -44.37 4.41
CA SER A 209 4.43 -45.78 3.97
C SER A 209 3.04 -46.33 3.57
N SER A 210 1.98 -45.55 3.77
CA SER A 210 0.61 -45.95 3.41
C SER A 210 0.36 -45.76 1.91
N GLU A 211 -0.23 -46.76 1.24
CA GLU A 211 -0.70 -46.71 -0.14
C GLU A 211 -2.14 -46.21 -0.26
N LEU A 212 -2.70 -45.68 0.82
CA LEU A 212 -4.10 -45.26 0.90
C LEU A 212 -4.39 -44.06 -0.01
N THR A 213 -5.41 -44.22 -0.86
CA THR A 213 -5.85 -43.18 -1.81
C THR A 213 -7.22 -42.63 -1.49
N GLU A 214 -8.11 -43.41 -0.89
CA GLU A 214 -9.48 -43.01 -0.60
C GLU A 214 -9.93 -43.46 0.79
N VAL A 215 -10.63 -42.55 1.50
CA VAL A 215 -11.26 -42.80 2.79
C VAL A 215 -12.69 -42.31 2.78
N THR A 216 -13.63 -43.16 3.09
CA THR A 216 -15.03 -42.84 3.36
C THR A 216 -15.43 -43.36 4.73
N LEU A 217 -15.80 -42.50 5.66
CA LEU A 217 -16.40 -42.85 6.97
C LEU A 217 -17.74 -42.13 7.07
N LYS A 218 -18.83 -42.88 7.10
CA LYS A 218 -20.18 -42.33 7.03
C LYS A 218 -21.16 -42.99 8.00
N ASN A 219 -22.00 -42.20 8.64
CA ASN A 219 -23.05 -42.67 9.54
C ASN A 219 -22.49 -43.58 10.66
N LEU A 220 -21.48 -43.12 11.37
CA LEU A 220 -20.82 -43.85 12.45
C LEU A 220 -21.05 -43.13 13.79
N PRO A 221 -22.21 -43.28 14.40
CA PRO A 221 -22.66 -42.45 15.52
C PRO A 221 -21.83 -42.56 16.80
N THR A 222 -21.13 -43.68 16.98
CA THR A 222 -20.31 -43.97 18.18
C THR A 222 -18.80 -43.84 17.94
N LEU A 223 -18.39 -43.61 16.68
CA LEU A 223 -16.96 -43.50 16.33
C LEU A 223 -16.30 -42.33 17.05
N ILE A 224 -15.20 -42.63 17.77
CA ILE A 224 -14.40 -41.60 18.46
C ILE A 224 -12.94 -41.58 18.00
N VAL A 225 -12.44 -42.65 17.37
CA VAL A 225 -11.07 -42.73 16.86
C VAL A 225 -11.06 -43.38 15.50
N ALA A 226 -10.42 -42.72 14.50
CA ALA A 226 -10.09 -43.33 13.21
C ALA A 226 -8.65 -42.98 12.76
N GLY A 227 -8.03 -43.94 12.03
CA GLY A 227 -6.68 -43.76 11.48
C GLY A 227 -5.57 -44.28 12.40
N ASN A 228 -4.45 -43.51 12.53
CA ASN A 228 -3.27 -43.96 13.28
C ASN A 228 -3.52 -43.99 14.81
N GLY A 229 -3.53 -45.18 15.35
CA GLY A 229 -3.96 -45.49 16.70
C GLY A 229 -3.01 -45.10 17.86
N SER A 230 -1.96 -44.35 17.64
CA SER A 230 -1.09 -43.88 18.74
C SER A 230 -1.74 -42.81 19.64
N SER A 231 -2.82 -42.19 19.17
CA SER A 231 -3.57 -41.13 19.88
C SER A 231 -4.86 -41.64 20.56
N ALA A 232 -4.94 -42.90 20.94
CA ALA A 232 -6.15 -43.65 21.35
C ALA A 232 -7.02 -43.00 22.47
N TYR A 233 -6.67 -41.82 22.99
CA TYR A 233 -7.40 -41.15 24.08
C TYR A 233 -7.94 -39.78 23.71
N GLN A 234 -7.86 -39.34 22.43
CA GLN A 234 -8.15 -37.93 22.07
C GLN A 234 -9.40 -37.72 21.24
N ASN A 235 -10.20 -38.74 20.94
CA ASN A 235 -11.42 -38.62 20.10
C ASN A 235 -11.14 -37.98 18.73
N ASP A 236 -10.09 -38.45 18.03
CA ASP A 236 -9.56 -37.88 16.81
C ASP A 236 -9.74 -38.77 15.59
N ILE A 237 -9.83 -38.14 14.43
CA ILE A 237 -9.59 -38.76 13.11
C ILE A 237 -8.23 -38.31 12.64
N VAL A 238 -7.31 -39.25 12.36
CA VAL A 238 -5.93 -38.93 11.96
C VAL A 238 -5.49 -39.75 10.75
N PHE A 239 -5.39 -39.07 9.59
CA PHE A 239 -4.82 -39.62 8.36
C PHE A 239 -3.66 -38.78 7.82
N SER A 240 -3.06 -37.96 8.68
CA SER A 240 -1.97 -37.05 8.31
C SER A 240 -0.76 -37.74 7.70
N SER A 241 -0.03 -37.01 6.85
CA SER A 241 1.21 -37.47 6.19
C SER A 241 1.04 -38.73 5.34
N THR A 242 -0.12 -38.90 4.71
CA THR A 242 -0.45 -40.00 3.80
C THR A 242 -0.44 -39.48 2.36
N PRO A 243 0.71 -39.47 1.66
CA PRO A 243 0.91 -38.71 0.42
C PRO A 243 0.10 -39.25 -0.79
N GLY A 244 -0.44 -40.45 -0.72
CA GLY A 244 -1.32 -41.03 -1.76
C GLY A 244 -2.79 -40.67 -1.60
N LEU A 245 -3.20 -40.17 -0.41
CA LEU A 245 -4.61 -39.97 -0.06
C LEU A 245 -5.16 -38.75 -0.80
N SER A 246 -6.01 -38.98 -1.79
CA SER A 246 -6.58 -37.97 -2.69
C SER A 246 -8.06 -37.68 -2.45
N LYS A 247 -8.79 -38.60 -1.82
CA LYS A 247 -10.23 -38.48 -1.56
C LYS A 247 -10.58 -38.81 -0.12
N VAL A 248 -11.29 -37.90 0.56
CA VAL A 248 -11.77 -38.12 1.93
C VAL A 248 -13.22 -37.67 2.07
N ILE A 249 -14.07 -38.57 2.57
CA ILE A 249 -15.47 -38.30 2.91
C ILE A 249 -15.70 -38.67 4.36
N LEU A 250 -16.02 -37.71 5.21
CA LEU A 250 -16.36 -37.84 6.63
C LEU A 250 -17.76 -37.29 6.86
N GLU A 251 -18.77 -38.13 7.05
CA GLU A 251 -20.15 -37.66 7.18
C GLU A 251 -20.84 -38.30 8.39
N ASN A 252 -21.61 -37.48 9.11
CA ASN A 252 -22.43 -37.97 10.23
C ASN A 252 -21.61 -38.75 11.29
N LEU A 253 -20.60 -38.08 11.85
CA LEU A 253 -19.71 -38.65 12.88
C LEU A 253 -19.84 -37.82 14.19
N PRO A 254 -20.99 -37.84 14.87
CA PRO A 254 -21.33 -36.90 15.94
C PRO A 254 -20.57 -37.16 17.25
N SER A 255 -19.84 -38.25 17.39
CA SER A 255 -19.06 -38.57 18.60
C SER A 255 -17.61 -38.08 18.55
N ILE A 256 -17.09 -37.79 17.36
CA ILE A 256 -15.76 -37.19 17.22
C ILE A 256 -15.81 -35.78 17.83
N SER A 257 -14.93 -35.49 18.78
CA SER A 257 -15.01 -34.23 19.57
C SER A 257 -13.71 -33.45 19.69
N SER A 258 -12.57 -34.00 19.30
CA SER A 258 -11.30 -33.26 19.37
C SER A 258 -10.86 -32.73 18.00
N SER A 259 -10.25 -33.56 17.18
CA SER A 259 -9.72 -33.08 15.90
C SER A 259 -9.95 -34.01 14.71
N VAL A 260 -9.95 -33.38 13.53
CA VAL A 260 -9.75 -34.06 12.23
C VAL A 260 -8.42 -33.60 11.68
N ARG A 261 -7.47 -34.55 11.47
CA ARG A 261 -6.12 -34.28 10.97
C ARG A 261 -5.89 -35.03 9.68
N LEU A 262 -5.78 -34.27 8.61
CA LEU A 262 -5.63 -34.74 7.23
C LEU A 262 -4.46 -33.99 6.55
N ASP A 263 -3.57 -33.39 7.32
CA ASP A 263 -2.46 -32.61 6.80
C ASP A 263 -1.39 -33.45 6.07
N ARG A 264 -0.71 -32.86 5.11
CA ARG A 264 0.39 -33.48 4.34
C ARG A 264 -0.04 -34.74 3.60
N CYS A 265 -1.16 -34.66 2.88
CA CYS A 265 -1.67 -35.67 1.98
C CYS A 265 -1.66 -35.14 0.54
N ALA A 266 -2.49 -35.71 -0.32
CA ALA A 266 -2.68 -35.23 -1.69
C ALA A 266 -4.18 -35.02 -1.98
N ILE A 267 -4.96 -34.61 -0.98
CA ILE A 267 -6.42 -34.55 -1.05
C ILE A 267 -6.86 -33.50 -2.05
N GLU A 268 -7.62 -33.97 -3.03
CA GLU A 268 -8.26 -33.15 -4.08
C GLU A 268 -9.79 -33.08 -3.83
N GLU A 269 -10.40 -34.19 -3.36
CA GLU A 269 -11.83 -34.27 -3.06
C GLU A 269 -12.03 -34.46 -1.55
N LEU A 270 -12.62 -33.44 -0.91
CA LEU A 270 -12.85 -33.44 0.54
C LEU A 270 -14.30 -33.14 0.86
N VAL A 271 -14.94 -33.99 1.68
CA VAL A 271 -16.22 -33.72 2.30
C VAL A 271 -16.10 -34.01 3.80
N ILE A 272 -16.32 -32.99 4.63
CA ILE A 272 -16.42 -33.13 6.08
C ILE A 272 -17.74 -32.51 6.51
N ASN A 273 -18.76 -33.32 6.70
CA ASN A 273 -20.12 -32.83 6.97
C ASN A 273 -20.71 -33.45 8.22
N ASN A 274 -21.36 -32.63 9.02
CA ASN A 274 -22.07 -33.02 10.24
C ASN A 274 -21.17 -33.74 11.28
N LEU A 275 -20.08 -33.09 11.66
CA LEU A 275 -19.22 -33.42 12.79
C LEU A 275 -19.36 -32.31 13.88
N PRO A 276 -20.48 -32.24 14.58
CA PRO A 276 -20.89 -31.07 15.36
C PRO A 276 -20.07 -30.80 16.63
N LYS A 277 -19.20 -31.74 17.05
CA LYS A 277 -18.37 -31.59 18.26
C LYS A 277 -16.89 -31.38 17.96
N VAL A 278 -16.45 -31.53 16.71
CA VAL A 278 -15.06 -31.36 16.33
C VAL A 278 -14.63 -29.90 16.58
N SER A 279 -13.54 -29.73 17.32
CA SER A 279 -13.03 -28.40 17.69
C SER A 279 -11.92 -27.90 16.77
N MET A 280 -11.20 -28.82 16.12
CA MET A 280 -10.08 -28.47 15.23
C MET A 280 -10.10 -29.31 13.96
N VAL A 281 -9.93 -28.68 12.81
CA VAL A 281 -9.72 -29.33 11.50
C VAL A 281 -8.39 -28.87 10.94
N ASN A 282 -7.51 -29.83 10.62
CA ASN A 282 -6.25 -29.56 9.94
C ASN A 282 -6.22 -30.32 8.60
N ILE A 283 -6.30 -29.56 7.52
CA ILE A 283 -6.26 -30.03 6.12
C ILE A 283 -5.09 -29.37 5.36
N SER A 284 -4.09 -28.86 6.08
CA SER A 284 -2.94 -28.20 5.47
C SER A 284 -2.10 -29.13 4.60
N ASN A 285 -1.42 -28.57 3.61
CA ASN A 285 -0.54 -29.29 2.69
C ASN A 285 -1.27 -30.42 1.95
N ASN A 286 -2.26 -30.02 1.15
CA ASN A 286 -3.05 -30.86 0.27
C ASN A 286 -3.23 -30.19 -1.11
N LYS A 287 -4.19 -30.64 -1.91
CA LYS A 287 -4.53 -30.07 -3.21
C LYS A 287 -5.98 -29.60 -3.27
N ILE A 288 -6.51 -29.15 -2.15
CA ILE A 288 -7.90 -28.73 -1.99
C ILE A 288 -8.09 -27.38 -2.68
N THR A 289 -9.08 -27.31 -3.57
CA THR A 289 -9.37 -26.08 -4.35
C THR A 289 -10.50 -25.25 -3.75
N THR A 290 -11.35 -25.82 -2.91
CA THR A 290 -12.49 -25.13 -2.27
C THR A 290 -12.69 -25.62 -0.84
N LEU A 291 -13.28 -24.80 0.01
CA LEU A 291 -13.72 -25.16 1.36
C LEU A 291 -15.22 -25.50 1.43
N GLU A 292 -15.90 -25.65 0.31
CA GLU A 292 -17.33 -25.95 0.24
C GLU A 292 -17.71 -27.30 0.86
N GLY A 293 -16.80 -28.27 0.88
CA GLY A 293 -17.01 -29.57 1.49
C GLY A 293 -17.00 -29.61 3.02
N LEU A 294 -16.87 -28.44 3.69
CA LEU A 294 -16.79 -28.35 5.15
C LEU A 294 -18.11 -27.83 5.75
N GLU A 295 -19.08 -28.74 5.93
CA GLU A 295 -20.43 -28.37 6.34
C GLU A 295 -20.80 -28.83 7.77
N ASN A 296 -21.66 -28.05 8.42
CA ASN A 296 -22.21 -28.41 9.74
C ASN A 296 -21.14 -28.68 10.81
N LEU A 297 -20.02 -27.94 10.75
CA LEU A 297 -18.92 -28.04 11.72
C LEU A 297 -19.07 -26.98 12.82
N THR A 298 -20.15 -27.06 13.58
CA THR A 298 -20.61 -26.00 14.50
C THR A 298 -19.73 -25.77 15.74
N ALA A 299 -18.79 -26.72 16.05
CA ALA A 299 -17.91 -26.58 17.20
C ALA A 299 -16.46 -26.20 16.82
N VAL A 300 -16.13 -26.17 15.54
CA VAL A 300 -14.76 -25.88 15.09
C VAL A 300 -14.36 -24.47 15.50
N ASN A 301 -13.25 -24.39 16.24
CA ASN A 301 -12.64 -23.13 16.66
C ASN A 301 -11.31 -22.83 15.92
N ASN A 302 -10.64 -23.86 15.37
CA ASN A 302 -9.44 -23.70 14.57
C ASN A 302 -9.56 -24.50 13.25
N LEU A 303 -9.37 -23.80 12.13
CA LEU A 303 -9.28 -24.41 10.79
C LEU A 303 -7.90 -24.07 10.22
N TYR A 304 -7.12 -25.12 9.96
CA TYR A 304 -5.82 -25.06 9.30
C TYR A 304 -5.96 -25.61 7.89
N ALA A 305 -5.84 -24.76 6.88
CA ALA A 305 -5.96 -25.10 5.47
C ALA A 305 -4.82 -24.49 4.62
N SER A 306 -3.68 -24.21 5.27
CA SER A 306 -2.50 -23.68 4.59
C SER A 306 -1.92 -24.68 3.59
N GLU A 307 -1.17 -24.21 2.59
CA GLU A 307 -0.52 -25.06 1.58
C GLU A 307 -1.54 -25.94 0.83
N ASN A 308 -2.53 -25.30 0.21
CA ASN A 308 -3.54 -25.90 -0.65
C ASN A 308 -3.66 -25.10 -1.98
N LEU A 309 -4.76 -25.28 -2.69
CA LEU A 309 -5.06 -24.61 -3.97
C LEU A 309 -6.36 -23.81 -3.88
N VAL A 310 -6.76 -23.40 -2.69
CA VAL A 310 -8.00 -22.63 -2.46
C VAL A 310 -7.89 -21.27 -3.17
N THR A 311 -8.88 -20.95 -3.99
CA THR A 311 -8.90 -19.74 -4.82
C THR A 311 -9.79 -18.65 -4.26
N GLU A 312 -10.76 -18.98 -3.40
CA GLU A 312 -11.74 -18.04 -2.83
C GLU A 312 -12.23 -18.46 -1.45
N ILE A 313 -12.72 -17.50 -0.67
CA ILE A 313 -13.31 -17.74 0.66
C ILE A 313 -14.76 -17.28 0.78
N GLU A 314 -15.33 -16.66 -0.26
CA GLU A 314 -16.66 -16.07 -0.24
C GLU A 314 -17.76 -17.08 0.01
N ASN A 315 -17.55 -18.32 -0.44
CA ASN A 315 -18.49 -19.44 -0.27
C ASN A 315 -18.27 -20.27 1.00
N ILE A 316 -17.43 -19.78 1.92
CA ILE A 316 -17.18 -20.49 3.18
C ILE A 316 -18.50 -20.70 3.95
N HIS A 317 -18.72 -21.91 4.45
CA HIS A 317 -19.87 -22.22 5.29
C HIS A 317 -19.79 -21.54 6.67
N ALA A 318 -20.90 -21.54 7.41
CA ALA A 318 -20.93 -20.94 8.72
C ALA A 318 -20.14 -21.78 9.76
N PHE A 319 -19.17 -21.16 10.38
CA PHE A 319 -18.40 -21.71 11.50
C PHE A 319 -18.62 -20.84 12.75
N PRO A 320 -19.69 -21.04 13.49
CA PRO A 320 -20.12 -20.11 14.56
C PRO A 320 -19.15 -20.03 15.74
N LYS A 321 -18.20 -20.93 15.85
CA LYS A 321 -17.18 -20.93 16.91
C LYS A 321 -15.75 -20.70 16.41
N LEU A 322 -15.56 -20.51 15.13
CA LEU A 322 -14.22 -20.35 14.53
C LEU A 322 -13.54 -19.10 15.08
N GLN A 323 -12.36 -19.29 15.63
CA GLN A 323 -11.51 -18.22 16.14
C GLN A 323 -10.24 -18.05 15.31
N LYS A 324 -9.74 -19.13 14.71
CA LYS A 324 -8.51 -19.13 13.92
C LYS A 324 -8.73 -19.76 12.55
N LEU A 325 -8.36 -19.05 11.51
CA LEU A 325 -8.39 -19.49 10.11
C LEU A 325 -7.00 -19.28 9.48
N GLU A 326 -6.35 -20.38 9.11
CA GLU A 326 -5.09 -20.37 8.38
C GLU A 326 -5.29 -20.83 6.94
N LEU A 327 -5.00 -19.94 6.00
CA LEU A 327 -5.11 -20.13 4.55
C LEU A 327 -3.80 -19.71 3.85
N GLY A 328 -2.70 -19.65 4.57
CA GLY A 328 -1.40 -19.34 3.98
C GLY A 328 -1.00 -20.34 2.88
N TRP A 329 -0.25 -19.87 1.87
CA TRP A 329 0.25 -20.72 0.78
C TRP A 329 -0.89 -21.41 0.01
N ASN A 330 -1.87 -20.64 -0.43
CA ASN A 330 -2.96 -21.04 -1.31
C ASN A 330 -2.91 -20.26 -2.64
N ALA A 331 -4.00 -20.25 -3.37
CA ALA A 331 -4.14 -19.55 -4.65
C ALA A 331 -5.17 -18.42 -4.58
N LEU A 332 -5.36 -17.82 -3.38
CA LEU A 332 -6.28 -16.71 -3.20
C LEU A 332 -5.79 -15.48 -3.97
N THR A 333 -6.65 -14.91 -4.77
CA THR A 333 -6.42 -13.61 -5.43
C THR A 333 -7.14 -12.48 -4.71
N ASN A 334 -8.20 -12.78 -4.00
CA ASN A 334 -8.99 -11.81 -3.25
C ASN A 334 -9.33 -12.34 -1.85
N VAL A 335 -9.41 -11.44 -0.90
CA VAL A 335 -10.00 -11.68 0.41
C VAL A 335 -11.14 -10.69 0.58
N VAL A 336 -12.37 -11.16 0.50
CA VAL A 336 -13.58 -10.36 0.71
C VAL A 336 -14.30 -10.87 1.94
N MET A 337 -14.41 -10.03 2.96
CA MET A 337 -15.13 -10.31 4.21
C MET A 337 -16.03 -9.14 4.53
N ASP A 338 -17.30 -9.35 4.45
CA ASP A 338 -18.36 -8.38 4.71
C ASP A 338 -19.22 -8.77 5.91
N GLN A 339 -20.36 -8.14 6.09
CA GLN A 339 -21.32 -8.46 7.14
C GLN A 339 -21.83 -9.91 7.04
N VAL A 340 -22.04 -10.44 5.82
CA VAL A 340 -22.48 -11.83 5.63
C VAL A 340 -21.41 -12.79 6.12
N THR A 341 -20.15 -12.51 5.84
CA THR A 341 -19.02 -13.30 6.36
C THR A 341 -18.91 -13.20 7.88
N ALA A 342 -19.15 -12.02 8.45
CA ALA A 342 -19.17 -11.82 9.91
C ALA A 342 -20.27 -12.66 10.60
N GLU A 343 -21.45 -12.80 9.97
CA GLU A 343 -22.52 -13.66 10.45
C GLU A 343 -22.14 -15.15 10.39
N LYS A 344 -21.41 -15.57 9.34
CA LYS A 344 -20.88 -16.93 9.21
C LYS A 344 -19.73 -17.22 10.18
N LEU A 345 -18.88 -16.24 10.49
CA LEU A 345 -17.65 -16.36 11.28
C LEU A 345 -17.64 -15.39 12.50
N PRO A 346 -18.66 -15.38 13.36
CA PRO A 346 -18.87 -14.31 14.35
C PRO A 346 -17.81 -14.23 15.46
N LEU A 347 -16.99 -15.25 15.61
CA LEU A 347 -15.93 -15.30 16.63
C LEU A 347 -14.52 -15.28 16.04
N LEU A 348 -14.37 -15.09 14.71
CA LEU A 348 -13.06 -15.10 14.07
C LEU A 348 -12.15 -14.00 14.64
N ARG A 349 -10.98 -14.41 15.13
CA ARG A 349 -9.97 -13.55 15.75
C ARG A 349 -8.70 -13.41 14.92
N THR A 350 -8.25 -14.50 14.37
CA THR A 350 -7.00 -14.52 13.60
C THR A 350 -7.21 -15.14 12.23
N MET A 351 -6.71 -14.46 11.22
CA MET A 351 -6.70 -14.92 9.84
C MET A 351 -5.30 -14.74 9.26
N ASP A 352 -4.73 -15.83 8.75
CA ASP A 352 -3.45 -15.85 8.05
C ASP A 352 -3.68 -16.26 6.59
N VAL A 353 -3.33 -15.38 5.66
CA VAL A 353 -3.44 -15.60 4.20
C VAL A 353 -2.10 -15.35 3.49
N ARG A 354 -0.98 -15.42 4.22
CA ARG A 354 0.36 -15.27 3.63
C ARG A 354 0.65 -16.37 2.60
N GLY A 355 1.54 -16.09 1.64
CA GLY A 355 1.87 -17.02 0.56
C GLY A 355 0.78 -17.17 -0.49
N ASN A 356 -0.11 -16.19 -0.64
CA ASN A 356 -1.13 -16.13 -1.68
C ASN A 356 -0.80 -15.06 -2.74
N ASN A 357 -1.50 -15.07 -3.85
CA ASN A 357 -1.33 -14.08 -4.94
C ASN A 357 -2.40 -13.00 -4.86
N LEU A 358 -2.49 -12.35 -3.68
CA LEU A 358 -3.55 -11.39 -3.41
C LEU A 358 -3.41 -10.13 -4.27
N ILE A 359 -4.50 -9.79 -4.96
CA ILE A 359 -4.68 -8.55 -5.72
C ILE A 359 -5.51 -7.56 -4.90
N LYS A 360 -6.52 -8.07 -4.17
CA LYS A 360 -7.45 -7.23 -3.42
C LYS A 360 -7.77 -7.80 -2.04
N ILE A 361 -7.75 -6.93 -1.05
CA ILE A 361 -8.22 -7.18 0.31
C ILE A 361 -9.37 -6.23 0.60
N ASN A 362 -10.51 -6.79 1.01
CA ASN A 362 -11.68 -6.03 1.45
C ASN A 362 -12.28 -6.69 2.70
N ILE A 363 -11.94 -6.20 3.88
CA ILE A 363 -12.39 -6.74 5.16
C ILE A 363 -13.20 -5.67 5.89
N GLN A 364 -14.48 -5.94 6.11
CA GLN A 364 -15.40 -5.01 6.72
C GLN A 364 -16.26 -5.70 7.78
N ASP A 365 -16.66 -4.94 8.80
CA ASP A 365 -17.68 -5.32 9.78
C ASP A 365 -17.38 -6.62 10.53
N GLN A 366 -16.09 -6.94 10.74
CA GLN A 366 -15.65 -8.15 11.47
C GLN A 366 -15.43 -7.81 12.97
N PRO A 367 -16.38 -8.09 13.86
CA PRO A 367 -16.38 -7.53 15.22
C PRO A 367 -15.34 -8.15 16.15
N LYS A 368 -14.81 -9.31 15.83
CA LYS A 368 -13.84 -10.04 16.65
C LYS A 368 -12.48 -10.26 16.00
N LEU A 369 -12.30 -9.77 14.78
CA LEU A 369 -11.02 -9.90 14.09
C LEU A 369 -9.94 -9.07 14.80
N TRP A 370 -8.91 -9.74 15.28
CA TRP A 370 -7.82 -9.18 16.06
C TRP A 370 -6.53 -9.06 15.25
N THR A 371 -6.18 -10.10 14.47
CA THR A 371 -5.03 -10.10 13.58
C THR A 371 -5.41 -10.57 12.18
N PHE A 372 -4.88 -9.90 11.19
CA PHE A 372 -4.96 -10.27 9.79
C PHE A 372 -3.56 -10.24 9.18
N GLU A 373 -3.04 -11.38 8.75
CA GLU A 373 -1.69 -11.51 8.21
C GLU A 373 -1.74 -11.84 6.71
N CYS A 374 -1.04 -11.05 5.90
CA CYS A 374 -0.87 -11.28 4.46
C CYS A 374 0.53 -10.86 4.02
N ASP A 375 0.93 -11.23 2.81
CA ASP A 375 2.19 -10.78 2.24
C ASP A 375 2.11 -9.32 1.78
N THR A 376 3.20 -8.63 2.02
CA THR A 376 3.45 -7.28 1.56
C THR A 376 4.87 -7.20 0.99
N GLY A 377 5.20 -6.12 0.32
CA GLY A 377 6.53 -5.89 -0.22
C GLY A 377 6.61 -6.08 -1.73
N SER A 378 7.85 -6.12 -2.26
CA SER A 378 8.11 -6.06 -3.71
C SER A 378 7.63 -7.25 -4.52
N SER A 379 7.35 -8.39 -3.87
CA SER A 379 6.80 -9.59 -4.50
C SER A 379 5.27 -9.68 -4.43
N SER A 380 4.61 -8.75 -3.74
CA SER A 380 3.14 -8.73 -3.62
C SER A 380 2.50 -8.10 -4.87
N GLU A 381 1.47 -8.75 -5.39
CA GLU A 381 0.63 -8.25 -6.49
C GLU A 381 -0.53 -7.37 -6.02
N LEU A 382 -0.59 -7.07 -4.73
CA LEU A 382 -1.67 -6.36 -4.07
C LEU A 382 -1.84 -4.93 -4.63
N THR A 383 -3.07 -4.63 -5.07
CA THR A 383 -3.44 -3.33 -5.65
C THR A 383 -4.40 -2.53 -4.79
N GLU A 384 -5.26 -3.20 -4.04
CA GLU A 384 -6.28 -2.55 -3.22
C GLU A 384 -6.36 -3.16 -1.81
N VAL A 385 -6.46 -2.30 -0.80
CA VAL A 385 -6.70 -2.69 0.60
C VAL A 385 -7.85 -1.86 1.17
N THR A 386 -8.88 -2.52 1.67
CA THR A 386 -9.96 -1.91 2.45
C THR A 386 -10.08 -2.64 3.78
N LEU A 387 -9.88 -1.94 4.89
CA LEU A 387 -10.12 -2.40 6.26
C LEU A 387 -11.09 -1.43 6.93
N LYS A 388 -12.29 -1.91 7.27
CA LYS A 388 -13.36 -1.04 7.75
C LYS A 388 -14.15 -1.65 8.91
N ASN A 389 -14.46 -0.83 9.91
CA ASN A 389 -15.29 -1.23 11.06
C ASN A 389 -14.74 -2.48 11.78
N LEU A 390 -13.44 -2.49 12.10
CA LEU A 390 -12.75 -3.59 12.78
C LEU A 390 -12.36 -3.15 14.21
N PRO A 391 -13.26 -3.23 15.18
CA PRO A 391 -13.13 -2.54 16.47
C PRO A 391 -12.01 -3.04 17.37
N ILE A 392 -11.57 -4.28 17.18
CA ILE A 392 -10.49 -4.86 17.99
C ILE A 392 -9.25 -5.27 17.19
N LEU A 393 -9.20 -4.94 15.89
CA LEU A 393 -8.02 -5.20 15.06
C LEU A 393 -6.82 -4.45 15.62
N ILE A 394 -5.70 -5.15 15.80
CA ILE A 394 -4.42 -4.56 16.25
C ILE A 394 -3.27 -4.77 15.27
N VAL A 395 -3.37 -5.76 14.38
CA VAL A 395 -2.35 -6.04 13.36
C VAL A 395 -2.99 -6.33 12.03
N ALA A 396 -2.50 -5.67 10.97
CA ALA A 396 -2.79 -6.05 9.59
C ALA A 396 -1.55 -5.93 8.70
N GLY A 397 -1.42 -6.85 7.73
CA GLY A 397 -0.32 -6.88 6.76
C GLY A 397 0.79 -7.86 7.12
N ASN A 398 2.06 -7.47 6.99
CA ASN A 398 3.20 -8.37 7.17
C ASN A 398 3.37 -8.84 8.62
N GLY A 399 3.19 -10.13 8.85
CA GLY A 399 3.19 -10.77 10.16
C GLY A 399 4.49 -10.73 10.96
N SER A 400 5.60 -10.23 10.41
CA SER A 400 6.84 -10.09 11.17
C SER A 400 6.80 -8.98 12.23
N SER A 401 5.77 -8.12 12.17
CA SER A 401 5.54 -7.00 13.11
C SER A 401 4.46 -7.29 14.15
N ALA A 402 4.01 -8.54 14.29
CA ALA A 402 2.79 -8.97 14.99
C ALA A 402 2.64 -8.58 16.48
N TYR A 403 3.59 -7.87 17.06
CA TYR A 403 3.52 -7.45 18.48
C TYR A 403 3.42 -5.94 18.69
N GLN A 404 3.26 -5.13 17.62
CA GLN A 404 3.39 -3.67 17.73
C GLN A 404 2.09 -2.89 17.51
N ASN A 405 0.95 -3.52 17.35
CA ASN A 405 -0.34 -2.85 17.08
C ASN A 405 -0.28 -1.96 15.82
N ASP A 406 0.27 -2.50 14.74
CA ASP A 406 0.56 -1.79 13.51
C ASP A 406 -0.25 -2.29 12.32
N ILE A 407 -0.48 -1.40 11.36
CA ILE A 407 -0.87 -1.75 9.99
C ILE A 407 0.35 -1.55 9.09
N VAL A 408 0.80 -2.58 8.39
CA VAL A 408 2.01 -2.56 7.58
C VAL A 408 1.78 -3.15 6.18
N PHE A 409 1.73 -2.29 5.17
CA PHE A 409 1.69 -2.67 3.75
C PHE A 409 2.83 -2.00 2.96
N SER A 410 3.90 -1.60 3.64
CA SER A 410 5.04 -0.90 3.03
C SER A 410 5.73 -1.70 1.93
N SER A 411 6.33 -0.98 0.98
CA SER A 411 7.12 -1.54 -0.13
C SER A 411 6.34 -2.49 -1.04
N THR A 412 5.03 -2.23 -1.21
CA THR A 412 4.12 -2.98 -2.10
C THR A 412 3.85 -2.14 -3.35
N PRO A 413 4.66 -2.27 -4.41
CA PRO A 413 4.68 -1.32 -5.53
C PRO A 413 3.41 -1.32 -6.41
N GLY A 414 2.58 -2.36 -6.32
CA GLY A 414 1.29 -2.43 -7.01
C GLY A 414 0.15 -1.75 -6.27
N LEU A 415 0.31 -1.49 -4.97
CA LEU A 415 -0.77 -1.00 -4.10
C LEU A 415 -1.11 0.45 -4.42
N SER A 416 -2.26 0.65 -5.06
CA SER A 416 -2.73 1.96 -5.54
C SER A 416 -3.90 2.54 -4.74
N LYS A 417 -4.64 1.69 -4.04
CA LYS A 417 -5.81 2.11 -3.26
C LYS A 417 -5.80 1.54 -1.85
N VAL A 418 -5.93 2.41 -0.85
CA VAL A 418 -6.00 2.01 0.58
C VAL A 418 -7.12 2.76 1.28
N ILE A 419 -8.01 2.02 1.94
CA ILE A 419 -9.08 2.55 2.79
C ILE A 419 -8.98 1.90 4.17
N LEU A 420 -8.71 2.69 5.19
CA LEU A 420 -8.63 2.30 6.60
C LEU A 420 -9.63 3.14 7.40
N GLU A 421 -10.75 2.55 7.83
CA GLU A 421 -11.80 3.28 8.52
C GLU A 421 -12.27 2.57 9.80
N ASN A 422 -12.48 3.35 10.85
CA ASN A 422 -13.02 2.84 12.12
C ASN A 422 -12.20 1.67 12.70
N LEU A 423 -10.92 1.89 12.92
CA LEU A 423 -9.96 0.93 13.48
C LEU A 423 -9.44 1.42 14.85
N PRO A 424 -10.27 1.51 15.89
CA PRO A 424 -9.95 2.22 17.13
C PRO A 424 -8.93 1.51 18.03
N SER A 425 -8.58 0.27 17.74
CA SER A 425 -7.61 -0.50 18.54
C SER A 425 -6.17 -0.41 18.01
N ILE A 426 -5.97 0.01 16.78
CA ILE A 426 -4.63 0.29 16.25
C ILE A 426 -4.04 1.47 17.02
N SER A 427 -2.86 1.31 17.60
CA SER A 427 -2.29 2.30 18.52
C SER A 427 -0.85 2.71 18.27
N SER A 428 -0.10 2.00 17.43
CA SER A 428 1.30 2.35 17.15
C SER A 428 1.43 3.06 15.81
N SER A 429 1.46 2.35 14.71
CA SER A 429 1.69 2.98 13.40
C SER A 429 0.82 2.44 12.27
N VAL A 430 0.67 3.27 11.25
CA VAL A 430 0.24 2.90 9.90
C VAL A 430 1.41 3.15 8.95
N ARG A 431 1.89 2.09 8.30
CA ARG A 431 3.03 2.13 7.39
C ARG A 431 2.61 1.67 6.00
N LEU A 432 2.61 2.59 5.07
CA LEU A 432 2.18 2.45 3.68
C LEU A 432 3.24 3.05 2.72
N ASP A 433 4.48 3.18 3.19
CA ASP A 433 5.54 3.80 2.41
C ASP A 433 6.01 2.91 1.25
N ARG A 434 6.53 3.54 0.19
CA ARG A 434 7.08 2.86 -1.01
C ARG A 434 6.07 1.96 -1.70
N CYS A 435 4.88 2.47 -1.92
CA CYS A 435 3.83 1.85 -2.72
C CYS A 435 3.55 2.70 -3.98
N ALA A 436 2.39 2.55 -4.56
CA ALA A 436 1.95 3.39 -5.68
C ALA A 436 0.57 4.02 -5.38
N ILE A 437 0.31 4.34 -4.10
CA ILE A 437 -1.01 4.76 -3.64
C ILE A 437 -1.38 6.10 -4.26
N GLU A 438 -2.52 6.09 -4.95
CA GLU A 438 -3.17 7.25 -5.55
C GLU A 438 -4.45 7.63 -4.78
N GLU A 439 -5.19 6.62 -4.29
CA GLU A 439 -6.41 6.81 -3.50
C GLU A 439 -6.18 6.34 -2.06
N LEU A 440 -6.21 7.28 -1.12
CA LEU A 440 -5.96 7.02 0.31
C LEU A 440 -7.08 7.59 1.18
N VAL A 441 -7.66 6.74 2.03
CA VAL A 441 -8.54 7.15 3.12
C VAL A 441 -8.05 6.51 4.41
N ILE A 442 -7.70 7.32 5.40
CA ILE A 442 -7.37 6.88 6.76
C ILE A 442 -8.24 7.70 7.71
N ASN A 443 -9.35 7.13 8.17
CA ASN A 443 -10.35 7.85 8.94
C ASN A 443 -10.69 7.11 10.25
N ASN A 444 -10.76 7.86 11.34
CA ASN A 444 -11.15 7.37 12.66
C ASN A 444 -10.24 6.24 13.20
N LEU A 445 -8.94 6.51 13.24
CA LEU A 445 -7.92 5.72 13.94
C LEU A 445 -7.38 6.54 15.14
N PRO A 446 -8.14 6.71 16.20
CA PRO A 446 -7.90 7.75 17.23
C PRO A 446 -6.70 7.49 18.14
N LYS A 447 -6.07 6.32 18.07
CA LYS A 447 -4.92 5.97 18.92
C LYS A 447 -3.61 5.88 18.15
N VAL A 448 -3.65 5.88 16.83
CA VAL A 448 -2.44 5.80 15.98
C VAL A 448 -1.55 7.01 16.26
N SER A 449 -0.28 6.75 16.56
CA SER A 449 0.70 7.79 16.89
C SER A 449 1.55 8.23 15.68
N MET A 450 1.77 7.34 14.72
CA MET A 450 2.58 7.59 13.53
C MET A 450 1.90 7.08 12.26
N VAL A 451 1.90 7.91 11.22
CA VAL A 451 1.50 7.52 9.86
C VAL A 451 2.66 7.77 8.91
N ASN A 452 3.07 6.74 8.17
CA ASN A 452 4.07 6.85 7.12
C ASN A 452 3.46 6.44 5.77
N ILE A 453 3.29 7.41 4.90
CA ILE A 453 2.76 7.29 3.54
C ILE A 453 3.76 7.83 2.50
N SER A 454 5.04 7.88 2.86
CA SER A 454 6.09 8.40 1.97
C SER A 454 6.28 7.53 0.74
N ASN A 455 6.78 8.13 -0.33
CA ASN A 455 7.07 7.45 -1.60
C ASN A 455 5.84 6.73 -2.18
N ASN A 456 4.83 7.55 -2.49
CA ASN A 456 3.58 7.15 -3.13
C ASN A 456 3.21 8.16 -4.24
N LYS A 457 1.98 8.13 -4.72
CA LYS A 457 1.44 9.06 -5.73
C LYS A 457 0.27 9.88 -5.19
N ILE A 458 0.26 10.15 -3.90
CA ILE A 458 -0.81 10.85 -3.19
C ILE A 458 -0.78 12.33 -3.60
N THR A 459 -1.92 12.83 -4.05
CA THR A 459 -2.07 14.22 -4.49
C THR A 459 -2.73 15.13 -3.45
N THR A 460 -3.51 14.55 -2.53
CA THR A 460 -4.22 15.28 -1.46
C THR A 460 -4.13 14.54 -0.13
N LEU A 461 -4.22 15.27 0.97
CA LEU A 461 -4.27 14.73 2.34
C LEU A 461 -5.68 14.83 2.95
N GLU A 462 -6.71 15.11 2.15
CA GLU A 462 -8.11 15.17 2.60
C GLU A 462 -8.61 13.84 3.18
N GLY A 463 -8.08 12.71 2.71
CA GLY A 463 -8.44 11.38 3.22
C GLY A 463 -7.91 11.03 4.60
N LEU A 464 -7.21 11.93 5.28
CA LEU A 464 -6.64 11.71 6.62
C LEU A 464 -7.50 12.38 7.69
N GLU A 465 -8.51 11.67 8.21
CA GLU A 465 -9.50 12.22 9.11
C GLU A 465 -9.49 11.55 10.49
N ASN A 466 -9.84 12.35 11.52
CA ASN A 466 -10.04 11.83 12.88
C ASN A 466 -8.83 11.05 13.46
N LEU A 467 -7.61 11.51 13.13
CA LEU A 467 -6.34 10.95 13.58
C LEU A 467 -5.81 11.71 14.80
N SER A 468 -6.59 11.76 15.88
CA SER A 468 -6.38 12.64 17.03
C SER A 468 -5.13 12.35 17.87
N ALA A 469 -4.51 11.18 17.73
CA ALA A 469 -3.28 10.81 18.46
C ALA A 469 -2.00 10.94 17.62
N VAL A 470 -2.09 11.15 16.31
CA VAL A 470 -0.91 11.21 15.44
C VAL A 470 -0.01 12.37 15.86
N ASN A 471 1.24 12.03 16.19
CA ASN A 471 2.28 12.98 16.53
C ASN A 471 3.35 13.12 15.44
N THR A 472 3.45 12.14 14.53
CA THR A 472 4.41 12.13 13.44
C THR A 472 3.74 11.67 12.14
N LEU A 473 3.84 12.48 11.10
CA LEU A 473 3.29 12.22 9.78
C LEU A 473 4.39 12.33 8.73
N TYR A 474 4.68 11.24 8.04
CA TYR A 474 5.63 11.17 6.93
C TYR A 474 4.86 11.08 5.62
N VAL A 475 5.07 12.07 4.74
CA VAL A 475 4.40 12.21 3.44
C VAL A 475 5.40 12.49 2.31
N SER A 476 6.69 12.40 2.61
CA SER A 476 7.74 12.73 1.63
C SER A 476 7.63 11.88 0.36
N GLU A 477 8.12 12.42 -0.76
CA GLU A 477 8.10 11.73 -2.06
C GLU A 477 6.68 11.31 -2.49
N ASN A 478 5.79 12.31 -2.59
CA ASN A 478 4.44 12.19 -3.12
C ASN A 478 4.15 13.31 -4.15
N LEU A 479 2.90 13.55 -4.46
CA LEU A 479 2.46 14.56 -5.42
C LEU A 479 1.54 15.61 -4.77
N VAL A 480 1.66 15.79 -3.45
CA VAL A 480 0.84 16.75 -2.69
C VAL A 480 1.13 18.17 -3.13
N THR A 481 0.08 18.92 -3.46
CA THR A 481 0.17 20.28 -3.99
C THR A 481 -0.15 21.37 -2.97
N GLU A 482 -0.84 21.02 -1.88
CA GLU A 482 -1.27 21.96 -0.85
C GLU A 482 -1.41 21.32 0.53
N ILE A 483 -1.37 22.11 1.58
CA ILE A 483 -1.55 21.65 2.98
C ILE A 483 -2.82 22.22 3.65
N GLU A 484 -3.46 23.18 3.02
CA GLU A 484 -4.65 23.87 3.56
C GLU A 484 -5.84 22.94 3.73
N SER A 485 -5.99 21.96 2.85
CA SER A 485 -7.03 20.93 2.90
C SER A 485 -6.85 19.89 4.01
N MET A 486 -5.68 19.85 4.67
CA MET A 486 -5.44 18.89 5.77
C MET A 486 -6.42 19.08 6.91
N HIS A 487 -6.93 17.97 7.44
CA HIS A 487 -7.72 17.94 8.67
C HIS A 487 -6.88 18.28 9.91
N ALA A 488 -7.54 18.48 11.06
CA ALA A 488 -6.84 18.81 12.29
C ALA A 488 -6.10 17.59 12.89
N PHE A 489 -4.84 17.78 13.23
CA PHE A 489 -3.99 16.82 13.94
C PHE A 489 -3.54 17.42 15.28
N PRO A 490 -4.35 17.34 16.35
CA PRO A 490 -4.11 18.08 17.59
C PRO A 490 -2.85 17.66 18.36
N LYS A 491 -2.25 16.54 18.03
CA LYS A 491 -0.99 16.07 18.65
C LYS A 491 0.21 16.05 17.70
N LEU A 492 0.05 16.50 16.47
CA LEU A 492 1.13 16.49 15.48
C LEU A 492 2.30 17.37 15.95
N GLN A 493 3.48 16.76 16.00
CA GLN A 493 4.72 17.43 16.34
C GLN A 493 5.69 17.47 15.17
N LYS A 494 5.64 16.48 14.30
CA LYS A 494 6.52 16.33 13.15
C LYS A 494 5.75 16.09 11.86
N LEU A 495 5.99 16.91 10.84
CA LEU A 495 5.41 16.82 9.51
C LEU A 495 6.52 16.81 8.45
N GLU A 496 6.64 15.71 7.72
CA GLU A 496 7.58 15.52 6.62
C GLU A 496 6.86 15.53 5.28
N LEU A 497 7.05 16.58 4.50
CA LEU A 497 6.44 16.82 3.18
C LEU A 497 7.51 17.02 2.10
N GLY A 498 8.74 16.62 2.35
CA GLY A 498 9.81 16.75 1.37
C GLY A 498 9.53 15.99 0.06
N TRP A 499 10.02 16.50 -1.07
CA TRP A 499 9.86 15.87 -2.38
C TRP A 499 8.39 15.65 -2.77
N ASN A 500 7.62 16.72 -2.72
CA ASN A 500 6.23 16.80 -3.18
C ASN A 500 6.10 17.86 -4.29
N ALA A 501 4.89 18.27 -4.60
CA ALA A 501 4.59 19.26 -5.62
C ALA A 501 4.02 20.57 -5.01
N LEU A 502 4.38 20.89 -3.76
CA LEU A 502 3.96 22.11 -3.10
C LEU A 502 4.52 23.33 -3.82
N THR A 503 3.67 24.25 -4.18
CA THR A 503 4.05 25.58 -4.70
C THR A 503 3.99 26.65 -3.62
N ASN A 504 3.16 26.44 -2.63
CA ASN A 504 2.99 27.38 -1.52
C ASN A 504 2.95 26.63 -0.18
N VAL A 505 3.43 27.27 0.86
CA VAL A 505 3.21 26.87 2.25
C VAL A 505 2.55 28.04 2.96
N VAL A 506 1.28 27.90 3.27
CA VAL A 506 0.51 28.90 4.01
C VAL A 506 0.09 28.30 5.36
N MET A 507 0.60 28.91 6.44
CA MET A 507 0.26 28.53 7.81
C MET A 507 -0.10 29.80 8.57
N ASP A 508 -1.35 29.90 8.97
CA ASP A 508 -1.94 31.00 9.69
C ASP A 508 -2.52 30.56 11.04
N GLN A 509 -3.32 31.37 11.66
CA GLN A 509 -3.98 31.03 12.93
C GLN A 509 -4.90 29.80 12.79
N VAL A 510 -5.59 29.63 11.65
CA VAL A 510 -6.44 28.44 11.41
C VAL A 510 -5.60 27.17 11.37
N THR A 511 -4.44 27.23 10.72
CA THR A 511 -3.48 26.13 10.67
C THR A 511 -2.88 25.85 12.05
N ALA A 512 -2.62 26.89 12.86
CA ALA A 512 -2.17 26.73 14.24
C ALA A 512 -3.19 26.02 15.13
N GLU A 513 -4.48 26.27 14.91
CA GLU A 513 -5.56 25.54 15.58
C GLU A 513 -5.66 24.08 15.12
N LYS A 514 -5.38 23.80 13.84
CA LYS A 514 -5.30 22.42 13.31
C LYS A 514 -4.09 21.65 13.84
N PHE A 515 -2.93 22.31 14.01
CA PHE A 515 -1.64 21.69 14.38
C PHE A 515 -1.00 22.36 15.62
N PRO A 516 -1.68 22.43 16.77
CA PRO A 516 -1.25 23.28 17.89
C PRO A 516 0.07 22.87 18.56
N LEU A 517 0.56 21.67 18.25
CA LEU A 517 1.80 21.12 18.82
C LEU A 517 2.91 20.95 17.79
N LEU A 518 2.71 21.41 16.53
CA LEU A 518 3.68 21.24 15.46
C LEU A 518 5.01 21.91 15.80
N ARG A 519 6.11 21.12 15.78
CA ARG A 519 7.46 21.56 16.13
C ARG A 519 8.38 21.60 14.93
N THR A 520 8.31 20.57 14.11
CA THR A 520 9.21 20.44 12.96
C THR A 520 8.40 20.21 11.70
N MET A 521 8.72 20.96 10.66
CA MET A 521 8.15 20.80 9.34
C MET A 521 9.26 20.82 8.30
N ASN A 522 9.28 19.79 7.45
CA ASN A 522 10.22 19.68 6.34
C ASN A 522 9.45 19.68 5.02
N VAL A 523 9.74 20.64 4.15
CA VAL A 523 9.15 20.80 2.82
C VAL A 523 10.21 20.86 1.71
N ARG A 524 11.41 20.32 1.96
CA ARG A 524 12.51 20.32 0.97
C ARG A 524 12.14 19.48 -0.27
N GLY A 525 12.73 19.80 -1.42
CA GLY A 525 12.44 19.10 -2.67
C GLY A 525 11.07 19.44 -3.26
N ASN A 526 10.50 20.60 -2.91
CA ASN A 526 9.26 21.10 -3.49
C ASN A 526 9.54 22.29 -4.45
N ASN A 527 8.57 22.68 -5.25
CA ASN A 527 8.65 23.81 -6.18
C ASN A 527 8.05 25.08 -5.54
N LEU A 528 8.52 25.44 -4.36
CA LEU A 528 7.95 26.53 -3.58
C LEU A 528 8.18 27.89 -4.26
N ILE A 529 7.09 28.60 -4.46
CA ILE A 529 7.06 30.01 -4.91
C ILE A 529 6.88 30.93 -3.71
N LYS A 530 6.07 30.50 -2.73
CA LYS A 530 5.72 31.33 -1.58
C LYS A 530 5.71 30.54 -0.27
N ILE A 531 6.33 31.15 0.75
CA ILE A 531 6.24 30.70 2.15
C ILE A 531 5.56 31.80 2.96
N ASN A 532 4.48 31.45 3.65
CA ASN A 532 3.77 32.36 4.56
C ASN A 532 3.41 31.61 5.84
N ILE A 533 4.22 31.75 6.88
CA ILE A 533 4.04 31.07 8.17
C ILE A 533 3.84 32.12 9.26
N GLN A 534 2.67 32.11 9.88
CA GLN A 534 2.29 33.06 10.92
C GLN A 534 1.63 32.35 12.10
N ASP A 535 1.82 32.94 13.28
CA ASP A 535 1.08 32.59 14.49
C ASP A 535 1.20 31.10 14.92
N GLN A 536 2.34 30.45 14.61
CA GLN A 536 2.61 29.06 14.96
C GLN A 536 3.36 28.97 16.31
N PRO A 537 2.68 28.68 17.43
CA PRO A 537 3.24 28.88 18.75
C PRO A 537 4.30 27.86 19.16
N LYS A 538 4.37 26.73 18.49
CA LYS A 538 5.27 25.61 18.81
C LYS A 538 6.25 25.26 17.69
N LEU A 539 6.18 25.95 16.55
CA LEU A 539 7.10 25.68 15.45
C LEU A 539 8.53 26.05 15.84
N TRP A 540 9.40 25.07 15.82
CA TRP A 540 10.78 25.19 16.25
C TRP A 540 11.74 25.20 15.05
N THR A 541 11.55 24.31 14.06
CA THR A 541 12.34 24.28 12.83
C THR A 541 11.42 24.15 11.61
N PHE A 542 11.79 24.84 10.55
CA PHE A 542 11.16 24.77 9.24
C PHE A 542 12.24 24.59 8.17
N GLU A 543 12.23 23.45 7.49
CA GLU A 543 13.21 23.12 6.46
C GLU A 543 12.60 23.26 5.07
N CYS A 544 13.24 24.05 4.21
CA CYS A 544 12.88 24.24 2.80
C CYS A 544 14.14 24.35 1.95
N ASP A 545 14.00 24.22 0.64
CA ASP A 545 15.11 24.48 -0.27
C ASP A 545 15.37 25.97 -0.46
N THR A 546 16.64 26.29 -0.51
CA THR A 546 17.17 27.63 -0.81
C THR A 546 18.28 27.50 -1.86
N GLY A 547 18.68 28.59 -2.47
CA GLY A 547 19.75 28.63 -3.44
C GLY A 547 19.29 28.78 -4.89
N SER A 548 20.19 28.60 -5.83
CA SER A 548 20.00 28.94 -7.25
C SER A 548 18.94 28.08 -7.98
N SER A 549 18.57 26.94 -7.42
CA SER A 549 17.52 26.07 -7.96
C SER A 549 16.12 26.34 -7.38
N SER A 550 16.01 27.23 -6.41
CA SER A 550 14.74 27.57 -5.77
C SER A 550 13.95 28.58 -6.61
N GLU A 551 12.67 28.33 -6.82
CA GLU A 551 11.72 29.24 -7.47
C GLU A 551 11.07 30.24 -6.50
N LEU A 552 11.51 30.23 -5.25
CA LEU A 552 10.94 30.98 -4.16
C LEU A 552 11.04 32.49 -4.43
N THR A 553 9.88 33.16 -4.37
CA THR A 553 9.75 34.60 -4.60
C THR A 553 9.39 35.41 -3.35
N GLU A 554 8.65 34.79 -2.43
CA GLU A 554 8.18 35.46 -1.23
C GLU A 554 8.37 34.61 0.02
N VAL A 555 8.86 35.19 1.10
CA VAL A 555 8.93 34.57 2.43
C VAL A 555 8.32 35.52 3.47
N THR A 556 7.37 35.02 4.22
CA THR A 556 6.78 35.70 5.39
C THR A 556 6.82 34.78 6.59
N LEU A 557 7.52 35.19 7.64
CA LEU A 557 7.59 34.48 8.93
C LEU A 557 7.18 35.46 10.02
N LYS A 558 6.05 35.24 10.69
CA LYS A 558 5.51 36.16 11.70
C LYS A 558 5.06 35.44 12.98
N ASN A 559 5.33 36.08 14.13
CA ASN A 559 4.81 35.64 15.42
C ASN A 559 5.16 34.16 15.73
N LEU A 560 6.42 33.77 15.56
CA LEU A 560 6.92 32.42 15.78
C LEU A 560 7.84 32.40 17.01
N PRO A 561 7.28 32.28 18.22
CA PRO A 561 8.00 32.60 19.47
C PRO A 561 9.15 31.66 19.81
N ILE A 562 9.14 30.42 19.28
CA ILE A 562 10.20 29.44 19.56
C ILE A 562 10.97 29.00 18.31
N LEU A 563 10.71 29.60 17.17
CA LEU A 563 11.42 29.28 15.93
C LEU A 563 12.91 29.62 16.09
N ILE A 564 13.78 28.66 15.78
CA ILE A 564 15.23 28.88 15.85
C ILE A 564 15.91 28.76 14.49
N ALA A 565 15.43 27.86 13.62
CA ALA A 565 16.08 27.58 12.35
C ALA A 565 15.10 27.51 11.19
N VAL A 566 15.49 28.09 10.06
CA VAL A 566 14.74 28.08 8.80
C VAL A 566 15.68 27.96 7.62
N GLY A 567 15.30 27.18 6.62
CA GLY A 567 15.99 27.08 5.34
C GLY A 567 16.75 25.79 5.15
N ASN A 568 17.95 25.83 4.55
CA ASN A 568 18.67 24.63 4.14
C ASN A 568 19.15 23.79 5.34
N GLY A 569 18.68 22.55 5.44
CA GLY A 569 18.81 21.66 6.59
C GLY A 569 20.24 21.26 7.05
N SER A 570 21.29 21.63 6.31
CA SER A 570 22.67 21.45 6.81
C SER A 570 23.09 22.47 7.88
N SER A 571 22.33 23.57 7.99
CA SER A 571 22.54 24.66 8.97
C SER A 571 21.53 24.64 10.12
N ALA A 572 20.55 23.74 10.12
CA ALA A 572 19.42 23.73 11.07
C ALA A 572 19.77 23.56 12.56
N TYR A 573 21.04 23.39 12.90
CA TYR A 573 21.52 23.31 14.30
C TYR A 573 22.18 24.61 14.79
N GLN A 574 22.15 25.70 13.99
CA GLN A 574 22.88 26.93 14.31
C GLN A 574 21.99 28.13 14.68
N ASP A 575 20.71 27.92 14.92
CA ASP A 575 19.76 29.02 15.27
C ASP A 575 19.69 30.12 14.20
N ASP A 576 19.80 29.76 12.91
CA ASP A 576 19.91 30.66 11.77
C ASP A 576 18.66 30.68 10.89
N ILE A 577 18.42 31.82 10.25
CA ILE A 577 17.47 31.97 9.12
C ILE A 577 18.30 32.09 7.84
N VAL A 578 18.25 31.11 6.95
CA VAL A 578 19.11 31.07 5.76
C VAL A 578 18.32 30.85 4.47
N PHE A 579 18.26 31.87 3.62
CA PHE A 579 17.71 31.86 2.27
C PHE A 579 18.73 32.32 1.22
N SER A 580 20.01 32.22 1.50
CA SER A 580 21.08 32.69 0.61
C SER A 580 21.05 32.07 -0.78
N SER A 581 21.50 32.85 -1.79
CA SER A 581 21.61 32.42 -3.18
C SER A 581 20.30 31.98 -3.82
N THR A 582 19.19 32.58 -3.46
CA THR A 582 17.84 32.33 -3.99
C THR A 582 17.42 33.46 -4.93
N PRO A 583 17.75 33.39 -6.23
CA PRO A 583 17.70 34.55 -7.14
C PRO A 583 16.28 35.04 -7.47
N GLY A 584 15.26 34.22 -7.26
CA GLY A 584 13.86 34.61 -7.43
C GLY A 584 13.27 35.35 -6.21
N LEU A 585 13.90 35.24 -5.06
CA LEU A 585 13.36 35.75 -3.79
C LEU A 585 13.38 37.30 -3.77
N SER A 586 12.20 37.89 -3.93
CA SER A 586 12.00 39.33 -4.02
C SER A 586 11.42 39.97 -2.78
N LYS A 587 10.73 39.18 -1.95
CA LYS A 587 10.06 39.70 -0.76
C LYS A 587 10.35 38.81 0.46
N VAL A 588 10.83 39.46 1.55
CA VAL A 588 11.09 38.79 2.82
C VAL A 588 10.53 39.63 3.98
N ILE A 589 9.69 38.98 4.79
CA ILE A 589 9.14 39.59 6.02
C ILE A 589 9.42 38.64 7.18
N LEU A 590 10.21 39.08 8.13
CA LEU A 590 10.59 38.39 9.38
C LEU A 590 10.14 39.25 10.56
N GLU A 591 9.11 38.86 11.28
CA GLU A 591 8.55 39.66 12.40
C GLU A 591 8.29 38.80 13.64
N ASN A 592 8.67 39.34 14.80
CA ASN A 592 8.41 38.70 16.08
C ASN A 592 8.96 37.26 16.17
N LEU A 593 10.26 37.09 15.93
CA LEU A 593 11.00 35.82 16.01
C LEU A 593 12.02 35.86 17.18
N PRO A 594 11.57 35.91 18.45
CA PRO A 594 12.44 36.23 19.57
C PRO A 594 13.41 35.11 19.99
N SER A 595 13.28 33.92 19.42
CA SER A 595 14.17 32.79 19.73
C SER A 595 15.31 32.59 18.74
N THR A 596 15.18 33.12 17.53
CA THR A 596 16.28 33.15 16.55
C THR A 596 17.44 33.96 17.09
N SER A 597 18.65 33.42 17.18
CA SER A 597 19.70 34.00 17.99
C SER A 597 21.06 34.22 17.32
N SER A 598 21.33 33.61 16.14
CA SER A 598 22.65 33.76 15.51
C SER A 598 22.61 34.75 14.35
N GLU A 599 22.25 34.30 13.18
CA GLU A 599 22.26 35.21 12.04
C GLU A 599 21.05 35.05 11.10
N VAL A 600 20.80 36.12 10.34
CA VAL A 600 19.88 36.13 9.21
C VAL A 600 20.72 36.27 7.95
N LYS A 601 20.70 35.26 7.08
CA LYS A 601 21.43 35.20 5.81
C LYS A 601 20.47 35.23 4.64
N LEU A 602 20.47 36.32 3.88
CA LEU A 602 19.62 36.55 2.72
C LEU A 602 20.43 37.08 1.52
N ASP A 603 21.72 36.73 1.46
CA ASP A 603 22.61 37.24 0.43
C ASP A 603 22.39 36.54 -0.93
N HIS A 604 22.76 37.25 -2.00
CA HIS A 604 22.63 36.74 -3.40
C HIS A 604 21.19 36.36 -3.80
N CYS A 605 20.23 37.20 -3.43
CA CYS A 605 18.83 37.06 -3.82
C CYS A 605 18.41 38.19 -4.76
N ALA A 606 17.12 38.47 -4.90
CA ALA A 606 16.59 39.59 -5.64
C ALA A 606 15.65 40.44 -4.76
N ILE A 607 15.92 40.47 -3.47
CA ILE A 607 15.02 41.10 -2.48
C ILE A 607 14.88 42.58 -2.79
N GLU A 608 13.63 42.98 -2.99
CA GLU A 608 13.21 44.38 -3.16
C GLU A 608 12.46 44.88 -1.93
N GLU A 609 11.62 44.04 -1.33
CA GLU A 609 10.87 44.32 -0.12
C GLU A 609 11.42 43.49 1.06
N LEU A 610 12.02 44.18 2.03
CA LEU A 610 12.60 43.57 3.21
C LEU A 610 12.03 44.17 4.50
N VAL A 611 11.48 43.32 5.37
CA VAL A 611 11.11 43.70 6.74
C VAL A 611 11.73 42.67 7.70
N ILE A 612 12.59 43.17 8.60
CA ILE A 612 13.17 42.35 9.70
C ILE A 612 12.90 43.11 10.99
N ASN A 613 11.85 42.72 11.71
CA ASN A 613 11.38 43.47 12.87
C ASN A 613 11.23 42.57 14.10
N ASN A 614 11.76 43.02 15.22
CA ASN A 614 11.66 42.39 16.53
C ASN A 614 12.28 40.95 16.56
N LEU A 615 13.54 40.87 16.15
CA LEU A 615 14.41 39.73 16.33
C LEU A 615 15.53 40.09 17.35
N PRO A 616 15.22 40.18 18.63
CA PRO A 616 16.08 40.83 19.63
C PRO A 616 17.36 40.10 19.97
N LYS A 617 17.53 38.85 19.54
CA LYS A 617 18.74 38.04 19.80
C LYS A 617 19.64 37.90 18.58
N VAL A 618 19.17 38.21 17.39
CA VAL A 618 19.97 38.11 16.16
C VAL A 618 21.18 39.06 16.28
N SER A 619 22.38 38.52 16.04
CA SER A 619 23.64 39.24 16.18
C SER A 619 24.23 39.74 14.84
N VAL A 620 23.90 39.05 13.74
CA VAL A 620 24.39 39.35 12.38
C VAL A 620 23.27 39.31 11.37
N VAL A 621 23.19 40.32 10.49
CA VAL A 621 22.28 40.37 9.34
C VAL A 621 23.13 40.52 8.08
N ILE A 622 23.03 39.55 7.16
CA ILE A 622 23.70 39.55 5.87
C ILE A 622 22.63 39.60 4.77
N ILE A 623 22.55 40.72 4.08
CA ILE A 623 21.57 41.02 3.02
C ILE A 623 22.27 41.54 1.76
N SER A 624 23.55 41.17 1.60
CA SER A 624 24.35 41.58 0.45
C SER A 624 23.85 40.96 -0.88
N TYR A 625 24.16 41.63 -2.00
CA TYR A 625 23.77 41.18 -3.33
C TYR A 625 22.26 41.04 -3.52
N ASN A 626 21.53 42.12 -3.23
CA ASN A 626 20.08 42.15 -3.40
C ASN A 626 19.68 43.43 -4.19
N LYS A 627 18.41 43.74 -4.21
CA LYS A 627 17.84 44.95 -4.80
C LYS A 627 17.17 45.84 -3.77
N ILE A 628 17.60 45.76 -2.53
CA ILE A 628 17.06 46.50 -1.41
C ILE A 628 17.34 47.98 -1.64
N THR A 629 16.28 48.80 -1.60
CA THR A 629 16.37 50.23 -1.79
C THR A 629 16.44 51.04 -0.51
N THR A 630 16.01 50.47 0.61
CA THR A 630 16.01 51.10 1.93
C THR A 630 16.34 50.09 3.03
N LEU A 631 16.96 50.56 4.12
CA LEU A 631 17.17 49.75 5.35
C LEU A 631 16.14 50.08 6.44
N GLU A 632 15.09 50.84 6.13
CA GLU A 632 14.00 51.19 7.08
C GLU A 632 13.25 49.96 7.62
N GLY A 633 13.22 48.87 6.87
CA GLY A 633 12.59 47.61 7.29
C GLY A 633 13.34 46.87 8.40
N LEU A 634 14.50 47.33 8.86
CA LEU A 634 15.29 46.68 9.92
C LEU A 634 14.97 47.34 11.27
N GLU A 635 14.06 46.74 12.06
CA GLU A 635 13.59 47.34 13.31
C GLU A 635 13.76 46.39 14.52
N ASN A 636 13.95 47.01 15.68
CA ASN A 636 13.98 46.30 16.97
C ASN A 636 14.97 45.13 17.04
N LEU A 637 16.16 45.33 16.43
CA LEU A 637 17.26 44.34 16.42
C LEU A 637 18.28 44.64 17.51
N SER A 638 17.91 44.53 18.76
CA SER A 638 18.68 45.04 19.91
C SER A 638 20.02 44.34 20.16
N ALA A 639 20.26 43.17 19.59
CA ALA A 639 21.53 42.43 19.71
C ALA A 639 22.44 42.57 18.47
N VAL A 640 21.96 43.12 17.37
CA VAL A 640 22.73 43.19 16.12
C VAL A 640 24.01 43.99 16.32
N SER A 641 25.13 43.31 15.99
CA SER A 641 26.48 43.90 16.02
C SER A 641 27.08 44.13 14.62
N LYS A 642 26.57 43.45 13.61
CA LYS A 642 27.00 43.57 12.22
C LYS A 642 25.82 43.56 11.26
N ILE A 643 25.77 44.52 10.34
CA ILE A 643 24.89 44.53 9.16
C ILE A 643 25.76 44.58 7.91
N ASP A 644 25.55 43.63 6.99
CA ASP A 644 26.24 43.55 5.72
C ASP A 644 25.21 43.69 4.58
N ALA A 645 25.15 44.88 4.00
CA ALA A 645 24.25 45.25 2.91
C ALA A 645 25.03 45.62 1.62
N TYR A 646 26.19 44.98 1.45
CA TYR A 646 27.05 45.15 0.28
C TYR A 646 26.26 44.84 -1.00
N GLU A 647 26.47 45.62 -2.04
CA GLU A 647 25.88 45.42 -3.38
C GLU A 647 24.34 45.29 -3.35
N ASN A 648 23.70 46.42 -3.07
CA ASN A 648 22.26 46.66 -3.09
C ASN A 648 21.93 47.96 -3.86
N LEU A 649 20.72 48.41 -3.76
CA LEU A 649 20.21 49.65 -4.37
C LEU A 649 19.86 50.69 -3.32
N VAL A 650 20.43 50.59 -2.15
CA VAL A 650 20.17 51.49 -1.03
C VAL A 650 20.58 52.91 -1.43
N THR A 651 19.63 53.84 -1.39
CA THR A 651 19.83 55.25 -1.78
C THR A 651 20.09 56.14 -0.59
N GLU A 652 19.57 55.76 0.57
CA GLU A 652 19.68 56.57 1.78
C GLU A 652 19.77 55.67 3.03
N ILE A 653 20.43 56.18 4.05
CA ILE A 653 20.54 55.56 5.37
C ILE A 653 20.17 56.53 6.50
N GLU A 654 19.47 57.63 6.15
CA GLU A 654 19.05 58.63 7.11
C GLU A 654 18.04 58.11 8.14
N ASN A 655 17.21 57.15 7.71
CA ASN A 655 16.15 56.54 8.50
C ASN A 655 16.57 55.19 9.09
N LEU A 656 17.87 54.87 9.13
CA LEU A 656 18.36 53.66 9.77
C LEU A 656 18.07 53.73 11.26
N HIS A 657 17.26 52.77 11.76
CA HIS A 657 16.89 52.73 13.17
C HIS A 657 18.10 52.55 14.13
N ALA A 658 17.93 52.87 15.40
CA ALA A 658 18.95 52.72 16.40
C ALA A 658 19.22 51.25 16.72
N PHE A 659 20.46 50.81 16.43
CA PHE A 659 20.97 49.47 16.83
C PHE A 659 21.99 49.64 17.96
N PRO A 660 21.62 49.46 19.22
CA PRO A 660 22.46 49.80 20.36
C PRO A 660 23.78 49.06 20.47
N LYS A 661 23.94 47.96 19.70
CA LYS A 661 25.14 47.14 19.68
C LYS A 661 25.84 47.10 18.33
N LEU A 662 25.38 47.83 17.33
CA LEU A 662 25.95 47.84 15.98
C LEU A 662 27.37 48.39 15.98
N GLN A 663 28.34 47.54 15.64
CA GLN A 663 29.76 47.88 15.56
C GLN A 663 30.21 48.04 14.11
N THR A 664 29.64 47.26 13.19
CA THR A 664 30.05 47.22 11.78
C THR A 664 28.84 47.37 10.87
N LEU A 665 28.91 48.35 9.97
CA LEU A 665 27.95 48.51 8.87
C LEU A 665 28.72 48.52 7.54
N THR A 666 28.39 47.62 6.64
CA THR A 666 28.91 47.50 5.27
C THR A 666 27.80 47.84 4.29
N VAL A 667 27.95 48.92 3.52
CA VAL A 667 27.00 49.37 2.47
C VAL A 667 27.76 49.69 1.18
N ASP A 668 28.85 49.00 0.91
CA ASP A 668 29.59 49.17 -0.34
C ASP A 668 28.75 48.80 -1.54
N ASN A 669 29.06 49.39 -2.70
CA ASN A 669 28.36 49.06 -3.95
C ASN A 669 26.83 49.29 -3.90
N ASN A 670 26.44 50.41 -3.35
CA ASN A 670 25.04 50.86 -3.29
C ASN A 670 24.86 52.20 -4.03
N HIS A 671 23.84 52.96 -3.72
CA HIS A 671 23.48 54.21 -4.37
C HIS A 671 23.44 55.38 -3.37
N ILE A 672 24.10 55.25 -2.24
CA ILE A 672 24.07 56.21 -1.16
C ILE A 672 24.81 57.46 -1.58
N SER A 673 24.10 58.56 -1.52
CA SER A 673 24.66 59.87 -1.80
C SER A 673 24.96 60.69 -0.52
N VAL A 674 24.40 60.32 0.61
CA VAL A 674 24.53 61.03 1.87
C VAL A 674 24.82 60.08 3.03
N LEU A 675 25.92 60.32 3.74
CA LEU A 675 26.16 59.76 5.08
C LEU A 675 25.67 60.83 6.09
N PRO A 676 24.55 60.51 6.81
CA PRO A 676 23.93 61.51 7.69
C PRO A 676 24.67 61.60 9.04
N THR A 677 24.63 62.74 9.69
CA THR A 677 25.20 62.97 11.03
C THR A 677 24.44 62.20 12.11
N SER A 678 23.16 61.87 11.91
CA SER A 678 22.31 61.06 12.78
C SER A 678 22.81 59.65 12.95
N LEU A 679 23.48 59.07 11.92
CA LEU A 679 23.97 57.68 11.94
C LEU A 679 24.82 57.39 13.20
N LYS A 680 25.69 58.25 13.59
CA LYS A 680 26.52 58.08 14.79
C LYS A 680 25.74 58.30 16.10
N THR A 681 24.84 59.26 16.13
CA THR A 681 24.04 59.54 17.33
C THR A 681 23.06 58.44 17.66
N GLU A 682 22.50 57.78 16.66
CA GLU A 682 21.58 56.65 16.79
C GLU A 682 22.30 55.33 17.02
N ASN A 683 23.55 55.17 16.49
CA ASN A 683 24.37 53.97 16.64
C ASN A 683 25.69 54.27 17.37
N PRO A 684 25.66 54.52 18.69
CA PRO A 684 26.77 55.10 19.44
C PRO A 684 28.02 54.21 19.51
N VAL A 685 27.88 52.88 19.33
CA VAL A 685 29.01 51.92 19.34
C VAL A 685 29.54 51.59 17.94
N LEU A 686 29.01 52.24 16.90
CA LEU A 686 29.50 52.07 15.53
C LEU A 686 30.95 52.57 15.40
N THR A 687 31.84 51.64 15.00
CA THR A 687 33.28 51.89 14.84
C THR A 687 33.79 51.62 13.43
N THR A 688 33.06 50.88 12.63
CA THR A 688 33.46 50.53 11.26
C THR A 688 32.31 50.80 10.31
N LEU A 689 32.51 51.67 9.31
CA LEU A 689 31.55 51.93 8.23
C LEU A 689 32.26 51.83 6.90
N SER A 690 31.89 50.84 6.11
CA SER A 690 32.35 50.75 4.72
C SER A 690 31.19 51.17 3.78
N ALA A 691 31.46 52.23 2.99
CA ALA A 691 30.50 52.81 2.02
C ALA A 691 31.23 53.11 0.70
N MET A 692 32.04 52.13 0.25
CA MET A 692 32.80 52.30 -0.96
C MET A 692 31.99 52.02 -2.23
N ASN A 693 32.44 52.55 -3.34
CA ASN A 693 31.98 52.28 -4.71
C ASN A 693 30.47 52.55 -4.90
N GLN A 694 29.96 53.59 -4.32
CA GLN A 694 28.58 53.98 -4.53
C GLN A 694 28.34 54.31 -6.01
N THR A 695 27.22 53.85 -6.58
CA THR A 695 26.82 54.14 -7.96
C THR A 695 25.56 54.96 -7.93
N ILE A 696 25.70 56.25 -8.03
CA ILE A 696 24.59 57.20 -7.96
C ILE A 696 24.17 57.56 -9.38
N THR A 697 22.96 57.18 -9.76
CA THR A 697 22.39 57.54 -11.06
C THR A 697 21.30 58.58 -10.87
N LEU A 698 21.54 59.77 -11.40
CA LEU A 698 20.60 60.86 -11.33
C LEU A 698 19.48 60.70 -12.36
N LYS A 699 18.39 61.41 -12.18
CA LYS A 699 17.28 61.43 -13.15
C LYS A 699 17.77 61.89 -14.50
N GLN A 700 17.32 61.23 -15.56
CA GLN A 700 17.68 61.58 -16.93
C GLN A 700 17.37 63.08 -17.24
N LYS A 701 18.35 63.69 -17.86
CA LYS A 701 18.19 65.06 -18.38
C LYS A 701 18.27 65.08 -19.90
N VAL A 702 17.36 65.82 -20.51
CA VAL A 702 17.47 66.22 -21.93
C VAL A 702 18.43 67.31 -22.05
N ILE A 703 19.52 67.13 -22.81
CA ILE A 703 20.56 68.09 -23.00
C ILE A 703 20.36 68.82 -24.33
N VAL A 704 20.16 70.18 -24.28
CA VAL A 704 20.13 71.05 -25.42
C VAL A 704 21.20 72.19 -25.32
N SER A 705 21.96 72.16 -24.22
CA SER A 705 23.04 73.13 -23.87
C SER A 705 24.00 72.53 -22.87
N ASP A 706 24.98 73.31 -22.37
CA ASP A 706 25.90 72.83 -21.29
C ASP A 706 25.13 72.23 -20.12
N LEU A 707 25.62 71.10 -19.59
CA LEU A 707 25.07 70.48 -18.37
C LEU A 707 25.79 71.01 -17.14
N VAL A 708 25.03 71.51 -16.19
CA VAL A 708 25.53 71.89 -14.86
C VAL A 708 24.78 71.11 -13.80
N LEU A 709 25.52 70.42 -12.89
CA LEU A 709 25.00 69.67 -11.77
C LEU A 709 25.59 70.16 -10.44
N ASP A 710 24.74 70.34 -9.44
CA ASP A 710 25.20 70.52 -8.05
C ASP A 710 25.74 69.20 -7.51
N ASN A 711 26.85 69.24 -6.77
CA ASN A 711 27.29 68.03 -6.06
C ASN A 711 26.53 67.93 -4.76
N GLU A 712 25.62 66.97 -4.72
CA GLU A 712 24.75 66.69 -3.58
C GLU A 712 25.32 65.58 -2.65
N VAL A 713 26.48 65.03 -2.97
CA VAL A 713 27.11 63.99 -2.18
C VAL A 713 27.69 64.53 -0.89
N LYS A 714 27.19 63.97 0.25
CA LYS A 714 27.57 64.48 1.58
C LYS A 714 28.16 63.37 2.47
N ASN A 715 29.26 63.61 3.11
CA ASN A 715 29.95 62.79 4.09
C ASN A 715 29.84 63.42 5.48
N PHE A 716 28.94 62.94 6.31
CA PHE A 716 28.59 63.47 7.62
C PHE A 716 28.35 65.03 7.56
N GLY A 717 27.49 65.43 6.62
CA GLY A 717 27.12 66.82 6.44
C GLY A 717 28.10 67.67 5.61
N GLN A 718 29.28 67.18 5.29
CA GLN A 718 30.26 67.84 4.44
C GLN A 718 30.12 67.44 2.97
N ILE A 719 30.07 68.37 2.01
CA ILE A 719 30.00 68.02 0.57
C ILE A 719 31.36 67.45 0.14
N THR A 720 31.31 66.26 -0.54
CA THR A 720 32.52 65.60 -1.04
C THR A 720 33.16 66.34 -2.22
N THR A 721 34.44 66.08 -2.48
CA THR A 721 35.13 66.62 -3.66
C THR A 721 34.97 65.75 -4.88
N ALA A 722 34.40 66.25 -5.95
CA ALA A 722 34.30 65.57 -7.23
C ALA A 722 35.72 65.41 -7.89
N LYS A 723 36.00 64.15 -8.32
CA LYS A 723 37.29 63.80 -8.96
C LYS A 723 36.99 62.96 -10.21
N SER A 724 37.98 62.67 -11.04
CA SER A 724 37.87 61.85 -12.24
C SER A 724 36.61 62.10 -13.08
N ILE A 725 36.38 63.36 -13.38
CA ILE A 725 35.21 63.84 -14.11
C ILE A 725 35.31 63.41 -15.58
N SER A 726 34.31 62.70 -16.11
CA SER A 726 34.27 62.28 -17.51
C SER A 726 34.11 63.41 -18.50
N ASN A 727 34.37 63.20 -19.77
CA ASN A 727 34.09 64.11 -20.89
C ASN A 727 34.53 65.55 -20.63
N LYS A 728 35.74 65.72 -20.06
CA LYS A 728 36.41 67.00 -19.79
C LYS A 728 35.59 67.95 -18.87
N GLY A 729 34.70 67.41 -18.05
CA GLY A 729 33.96 68.16 -17.07
C GLY A 729 34.86 68.83 -16.03
N THR A 730 34.42 69.90 -15.44
CA THR A 730 35.16 70.71 -14.39
C THR A 730 34.39 70.80 -13.12
N TYR A 731 35.05 70.78 -11.96
CA TYR A 731 34.48 70.97 -10.65
C TYR A 731 34.87 72.32 -10.01
N GLN A 732 33.92 73.09 -9.63
CA GLN A 732 34.14 74.38 -8.93
C GLN A 732 32.91 74.76 -8.10
N ASN A 733 33.11 75.25 -6.92
CA ASN A 733 32.05 75.74 -6.03
C ASN A 733 30.93 74.70 -5.77
N ASN A 734 31.31 73.44 -5.55
CA ASN A 734 30.40 72.33 -5.36
C ASN A 734 29.51 71.99 -6.59
N GLN A 735 29.87 72.45 -7.79
CA GLN A 735 29.16 72.16 -9.05
C GLN A 735 30.10 71.52 -10.05
N ILE A 736 29.54 70.59 -10.86
CA ILE A 736 30.20 69.93 -11.99
C ILE A 736 29.56 70.47 -13.27
N LYS A 737 30.40 70.90 -14.19
CA LYS A 737 29.96 71.47 -15.49
C LYS A 737 30.57 70.69 -16.65
N TRP A 738 29.74 70.26 -17.63
CA TRP A 738 30.15 69.77 -18.92
C TRP A 738 29.68 70.65 -20.06
N LEU A 739 30.55 70.77 -21.08
CA LEU A 739 30.18 71.45 -22.30
C LEU A 739 29.34 70.57 -23.19
N PHE A 740 28.32 71.08 -23.81
CA PHE A 740 27.41 70.34 -24.70
C PHE A 740 28.16 69.59 -25.84
N GLU A 741 29.15 70.23 -26.42
CA GLU A 741 29.97 69.68 -27.54
C GLU A 741 30.78 68.39 -27.08
N ASP A 742 31.18 68.28 -25.83
CA ASP A 742 31.95 67.17 -25.29
C ASP A 742 31.03 65.98 -24.89
N ILE A 743 29.73 66.19 -24.75
CA ILE A 743 28.78 65.24 -24.22
C ILE A 743 27.62 64.85 -25.17
N LYS A 744 27.40 65.56 -26.29
CA LYS A 744 26.25 65.35 -27.21
C LYS A 744 26.21 64.04 -27.87
N SER A 745 27.31 63.24 -27.89
CA SER A 745 27.40 61.90 -28.50
C SER A 745 27.44 60.78 -27.48
N VAL A 746 27.31 61.10 -26.23
CA VAL A 746 27.32 60.11 -25.15
C VAL A 746 25.96 60.01 -24.48
N ASN A 747 25.67 58.85 -23.86
CA ASN A 747 24.38 58.62 -23.21
C ASN A 747 24.40 59.00 -21.72
N ALA A 748 25.57 59.27 -21.14
CA ALA A 748 25.75 59.71 -19.78
C ALA A 748 27.08 60.40 -19.55
N VAL A 749 27.18 61.23 -18.51
CA VAL A 749 28.41 61.78 -17.93
C VAL A 749 28.55 61.39 -16.48
N ASP A 750 29.76 61.35 -15.96
CA ASP A 750 30.02 60.89 -14.60
C ASP A 750 31.16 61.66 -13.92
N TYR A 751 31.15 61.56 -12.58
CA TYR A 751 32.31 61.92 -11.74
C TYR A 751 32.44 60.97 -10.58
N GLN A 752 33.60 60.91 -9.97
CA GLN A 752 33.89 60.10 -8.81
C GLN A 752 34.18 60.94 -7.56
N PHE A 753 34.01 60.34 -6.41
CA PHE A 753 34.43 60.85 -5.11
C PHE A 753 35.08 59.73 -4.29
N SER A 754 36.01 60.06 -3.42
CA SER A 754 36.65 59.10 -2.52
C SER A 754 37.34 59.84 -1.38
N GLU A 755 36.77 59.60 -0.17
CA GLU A 755 37.22 60.30 1.05
C GLU A 755 37.11 59.34 2.26
N PRO A 756 37.95 59.54 3.31
CA PRO A 756 37.71 58.83 4.57
C PRO A 756 36.37 59.35 5.16
N VAL A 757 35.73 58.49 5.96
CA VAL A 757 34.54 58.91 6.72
C VAL A 757 34.85 60.11 7.59
N GLN A 758 34.04 61.17 7.54
CA GLN A 758 34.30 62.45 8.24
C GLN A 758 33.85 62.48 9.71
N GLU A 759 33.66 61.30 10.33
CA GLU A 759 33.39 61.12 11.76
C GLU A 759 34.62 60.45 12.43
N ALA A 760 35.30 61.23 13.33
CA ALA A 760 36.60 60.82 13.88
C ALA A 760 36.61 59.47 14.65
N THR A 761 35.47 59.00 15.12
CA THR A 761 35.33 57.76 15.89
C THR A 761 34.93 56.57 15.02
N ILE A 762 34.74 56.76 13.73
CA ILE A 762 34.37 55.74 12.78
C ILE A 762 35.50 55.54 11.77
N GLN A 763 35.96 54.30 11.62
CA GLN A 763 36.91 53.94 10.58
C GLN A 763 36.18 53.50 9.31
N GLY A 764 36.60 54.01 8.15
CA GLY A 764 36.02 53.62 6.87
C GLY A 764 36.27 54.61 5.74
N THR A 765 35.74 54.29 4.59
CA THR A 765 35.86 55.07 3.36
C THR A 765 34.46 55.28 2.75
N PHE A 766 34.22 56.49 2.30
CA PHE A 766 33.06 56.85 1.48
C PHE A 766 33.54 57.19 0.08
N SER A 767 33.17 56.36 -0.90
CA SER A 767 33.59 56.57 -2.28
C SER A 767 32.52 56.12 -3.27
N GLY A 768 32.54 56.67 -4.47
CA GLY A 768 31.59 56.27 -5.49
C GLY A 768 31.72 57.05 -6.79
N LYS A 769 30.78 56.75 -7.67
CA LYS A 769 30.59 57.35 -8.97
C LYS A 769 29.19 57.92 -9.10
N VAL A 770 29.07 59.14 -9.49
CA VAL A 770 27.78 59.75 -9.84
C VAL A 770 27.66 59.80 -11.35
N THR A 771 26.60 59.22 -11.89
CA THR A 771 26.29 59.20 -13.32
C THR A 771 25.00 59.98 -13.59
N GLN A 772 25.08 60.86 -14.54
CA GLN A 772 23.94 61.59 -15.05
C GLN A 772 23.59 61.05 -16.44
N PRO A 773 22.52 60.25 -16.55
CA PRO A 773 22.04 59.75 -17.85
C PRO A 773 21.47 60.86 -18.71
N ILE A 774 21.73 60.77 -20.02
CA ILE A 774 21.26 61.75 -20.99
C ILE A 774 20.36 61.16 -22.10
N LYS A 775 19.89 59.87 -21.95
CA LYS A 775 18.99 59.16 -22.88
C LYS A 775 18.23 57.98 -22.23
N ALA A 776 17.11 57.52 -22.79
CA ALA A 776 16.21 56.46 -22.25
C ALA A 776 16.04 55.19 -23.15
N SER A 777 15.70 54.08 -22.57
CA SER A 777 15.47 52.76 -23.16
C SER A 777 14.04 52.24 -22.96
N LYS A 778 13.57 51.21 -23.69
CA LYS A 778 12.19 50.69 -23.71
C LYS A 778 12.06 49.29 -23.13
N VAL A 779 10.86 48.94 -22.67
CA VAL A 779 10.53 47.68 -21.99
C VAL A 779 9.60 46.77 -22.85
N PRO A 780 9.84 45.45 -22.96
CA PRO A 780 9.00 44.57 -23.77
C PRO A 780 7.63 44.23 -23.16
N VAL A 781 6.67 43.80 -23.99
CA VAL A 781 5.29 43.49 -23.58
C VAL A 781 4.89 42.10 -24.14
N ILE A 782 4.32 41.27 -23.30
CA ILE A 782 3.71 39.95 -23.65
C ILE A 782 2.24 40.17 -23.99
N SER A 783 1.73 39.55 -25.08
CA SER A 783 0.32 39.42 -25.43
C SER A 783 -0.02 37.97 -25.69
N ALA A 784 -1.11 37.48 -25.09
CA ALA A 784 -1.59 36.10 -25.27
C ALA A 784 -3.09 36.03 -25.00
N ASP A 785 -3.74 34.99 -25.51
CA ASP A 785 -5.12 34.65 -25.17
C ASP A 785 -5.19 34.19 -23.71
N ALA A 786 -6.30 34.53 -23.02
CA ALA A 786 -6.40 34.34 -21.56
C ALA A 786 -6.68 32.90 -21.13
N GLU A 787 -7.20 32.07 -22.03
CA GLU A 787 -7.58 30.68 -21.75
C GLU A 787 -7.41 29.77 -22.96
N MET A 788 -7.19 28.48 -22.70
CA MET A 788 -7.05 27.44 -23.70
C MET A 788 -7.67 26.12 -23.21
N ASN A 789 -8.25 25.38 -24.15
CA ASN A 789 -8.87 24.07 -23.84
C ASN A 789 -8.17 22.94 -24.58
N TYR A 790 -7.88 21.85 -23.89
CA TYR A 790 -7.30 20.63 -24.47
C TYR A 790 -8.10 19.39 -24.04
N PRO A 791 -8.15 18.36 -24.87
CA PRO A 791 -8.67 17.05 -24.47
C PRO A 791 -7.70 16.35 -23.49
N LYS A 792 -8.24 15.44 -22.68
CA LYS A 792 -7.45 14.62 -21.77
C LYS A 792 -6.52 13.68 -22.55
N ASN A 793 -5.32 13.45 -22.03
CA ASN A 793 -4.28 12.59 -22.63
C ASN A 793 -3.68 13.10 -23.96
N GLU A 794 -3.88 14.37 -24.29
CA GLU A 794 -3.17 14.99 -25.40
C GLU A 794 -1.71 15.26 -25.04
N THR A 795 -0.85 15.37 -26.03
CA THR A 795 0.56 15.74 -25.83
C THR A 795 0.83 17.05 -26.57
N VAL A 796 1.00 18.11 -25.82
CA VAL A 796 1.24 19.46 -26.34
C VAL A 796 2.60 19.94 -25.84
N SER A 797 3.46 20.40 -26.74
CA SER A 797 4.73 21.04 -26.37
C SER A 797 4.52 22.51 -26.02
N GLU A 798 5.42 23.10 -25.23
CA GLU A 798 5.41 24.52 -24.90
C GLU A 798 5.33 25.40 -26.15
N ALA A 799 6.06 25.06 -27.22
CA ALA A 799 6.04 25.80 -28.50
C ALA A 799 4.68 25.72 -29.21
N ALA A 800 3.99 24.58 -29.12
CA ALA A 800 2.62 24.46 -29.63
C ALA A 800 1.64 25.28 -28.79
N PHE A 801 1.76 25.18 -27.46
CA PHE A 801 0.97 25.97 -26.52
C PHE A 801 1.06 27.47 -26.81
N PHE A 802 2.30 28.02 -26.99
CA PHE A 802 2.47 29.45 -27.35
C PHE A 802 1.76 29.82 -28.63
N LYS A 803 1.73 28.95 -29.64
CA LYS A 803 1.04 29.17 -30.88
C LYS A 803 -0.48 29.16 -30.70
N ASP A 804 -0.98 28.20 -29.89
CA ASP A 804 -2.40 28.01 -29.65
C ASP A 804 -3.01 29.20 -28.91
N ILE A 805 -2.29 29.79 -27.96
CA ILE A 805 -2.69 30.98 -27.20
C ILE A 805 -2.29 32.29 -27.90
N SER A 806 -1.85 32.26 -29.16
CA SER A 806 -1.43 33.46 -29.93
C SER A 806 -0.37 34.31 -29.21
N ALA A 807 0.51 33.66 -28.43
CA ALA A 807 1.51 34.38 -27.64
C ALA A 807 2.53 35.13 -28.52
N SER A 808 2.78 36.39 -28.18
CA SER A 808 3.74 37.27 -28.85
C SER A 808 4.43 38.22 -27.89
N VAL A 809 5.59 38.71 -28.28
CA VAL A 809 6.39 39.64 -27.47
C VAL A 809 6.99 40.76 -28.36
N THR A 810 7.14 41.95 -27.80
CA THR A 810 7.82 43.08 -28.45
C THR A 810 9.32 43.12 -28.15
N ASP A 811 10.06 43.95 -28.88
CA ASP A 811 11.48 44.29 -28.66
C ASP A 811 12.42 43.04 -28.66
N ASP A 812 12.16 42.05 -29.54
CA ASP A 812 12.94 40.81 -29.75
C ASP A 812 13.19 39.97 -28.46
N ALA A 813 12.29 40.09 -27.49
CA ALA A 813 12.41 39.33 -26.24
C ALA A 813 12.13 37.84 -26.40
N THR A 814 12.75 36.97 -25.55
CA THR A 814 12.50 35.54 -25.49
C THR A 814 11.38 35.20 -24.54
N LEU A 815 10.36 34.46 -25.03
CA LEU A 815 9.19 33.99 -24.27
C LEU A 815 9.43 32.60 -23.66
N THR A 816 8.99 32.37 -22.41
CA THR A 816 9.05 31.08 -21.70
C THR A 816 7.80 30.90 -20.82
N SER A 817 7.47 29.69 -20.43
CA SER A 817 6.36 29.37 -19.50
C SER A 817 6.68 28.23 -18.53
N ASP A 818 5.76 28.00 -17.60
CA ASP A 818 5.74 26.82 -16.72
C ASP A 818 4.78 25.73 -17.21
N PHE A 819 4.30 25.85 -18.46
CA PHE A 819 3.29 24.97 -19.06
C PHE A 819 3.58 23.48 -18.90
N GLU A 820 4.79 23.01 -19.24
CA GLU A 820 5.18 21.60 -19.17
C GLU A 820 5.25 21.04 -17.74
N SER A 821 5.42 21.93 -16.75
CA SER A 821 5.52 21.55 -15.33
C SER A 821 4.19 21.66 -14.58
N VAL A 822 3.25 22.48 -15.09
CA VAL A 822 1.97 22.77 -14.42
C VAL A 822 0.83 21.93 -14.99
N VAL A 823 0.78 21.73 -16.32
CA VAL A 823 -0.34 21.09 -16.98
C VAL A 823 -0.17 19.56 -16.99
N ASP A 824 -1.04 18.88 -16.25
CA ASP A 824 -1.14 17.43 -16.26
C ASP A 824 -2.28 16.99 -17.21
N PHE A 825 -1.94 16.58 -18.41
CA PHE A 825 -2.88 16.11 -19.41
C PHE A 825 -3.61 14.80 -19.02
N ALA A 826 -3.06 14.05 -18.08
CA ALA A 826 -3.72 12.82 -17.61
C ALA A 826 -4.86 13.11 -16.63
N LYS A 827 -4.97 14.34 -16.12
CA LYS A 827 -5.93 14.73 -15.10
C LYS A 827 -6.82 15.87 -15.59
N ALA A 828 -8.13 15.63 -15.66
CA ALA A 828 -9.11 16.68 -15.97
C ALA A 828 -9.09 17.80 -14.90
N GLY A 829 -9.06 19.03 -15.34
CA GLY A 829 -9.00 20.19 -14.43
C GLY A 829 -8.64 21.49 -15.14
N THR A 830 -8.51 22.54 -14.35
CA THR A 830 -8.01 23.85 -14.79
C THR A 830 -6.64 24.11 -14.17
N TYR A 831 -5.70 24.51 -15.01
CA TYR A 831 -4.32 24.78 -14.66
C TYR A 831 -3.99 26.24 -14.98
N GLU A 832 -3.32 26.93 -14.07
CA GLU A 832 -2.84 28.30 -14.28
C GLU A 832 -1.41 28.24 -14.81
N VAL A 833 -1.20 28.66 -16.06
CA VAL A 833 0.09 28.72 -16.72
C VAL A 833 0.60 30.14 -16.77
N THR A 834 1.85 30.36 -16.35
CA THR A 834 2.48 31.65 -16.32
C THR A 834 3.45 31.86 -17.49
N LEU A 835 3.25 32.90 -18.29
CA LEU A 835 4.15 33.31 -19.35
C LEU A 835 5.14 34.40 -18.85
N ASN A 836 6.41 34.25 -19.21
CA ASN A 836 7.47 35.24 -18.92
C ASN A 836 8.25 35.59 -20.20
N ALA A 837 8.81 36.79 -20.25
CA ALA A 837 9.70 37.17 -21.35
C ALA A 837 10.88 38.02 -20.89
N VAL A 838 12.00 37.89 -21.59
CA VAL A 838 13.25 38.63 -21.29
C VAL A 838 13.88 39.09 -22.59
N ASN A 839 14.23 40.36 -22.73
CA ASN A 839 14.93 40.91 -23.89
C ASN A 839 16.47 40.73 -23.77
N GLU A 840 17.21 41.09 -24.81
CA GLU A 840 18.68 41.01 -24.85
C GLU A 840 19.38 41.82 -23.77
N ASP A 841 18.71 42.87 -23.29
CA ASP A 841 19.21 43.75 -22.20
C ASP A 841 18.93 43.19 -20.80
N GLY A 842 18.31 42.05 -20.70
CA GLY A 842 17.96 41.37 -19.46
C GLY A 842 16.70 41.92 -18.78
N VAL A 843 15.88 42.73 -19.48
CA VAL A 843 14.65 43.33 -18.95
C VAL A 843 13.48 42.35 -19.13
N LYS A 844 12.80 42.08 -18.04
CA LYS A 844 11.64 41.21 -18.00
C LYS A 844 10.35 41.94 -18.31
N ALA A 845 9.47 41.33 -19.10
CA ALA A 845 8.09 41.71 -19.25
C ALA A 845 7.28 41.42 -17.96
N ALA A 846 6.15 42.08 -17.84
CA ALA A 846 5.16 41.67 -16.85
C ALA A 846 4.66 40.25 -17.24
N SER A 847 4.61 39.33 -16.29
CA SER A 847 4.10 37.97 -16.52
C SER A 847 2.60 38.00 -16.86
N VAL A 848 2.17 37.09 -17.72
CA VAL A 848 0.75 36.86 -18.11
C VAL A 848 0.34 35.48 -17.69
N THR A 849 -0.83 35.34 -17.07
CA THR A 849 -1.40 34.04 -16.68
C THR A 849 -2.41 33.62 -17.71
N VAL A 850 -2.36 32.38 -18.13
CA VAL A 850 -3.29 31.72 -19.06
C VAL A 850 -3.91 30.51 -18.36
N LEU A 851 -5.23 30.36 -18.44
CA LEU A 851 -5.94 29.22 -17.90
C LEU A 851 -5.98 28.08 -18.93
N VAL A 852 -5.50 26.91 -18.55
CA VAL A 852 -5.56 25.70 -19.37
C VAL A 852 -6.57 24.73 -18.78
N HIS A 853 -7.57 24.37 -19.58
CA HIS A 853 -8.64 23.48 -19.17
C HIS A 853 -8.49 22.11 -19.82
N ILE A 854 -8.36 21.07 -19.02
CA ILE A 854 -8.30 19.67 -19.49
C ILE A 854 -9.66 19.01 -19.24
N ALA A 855 -10.23 18.49 -20.32
CA ALA A 855 -11.55 17.87 -20.29
C ALA A 855 -11.55 16.51 -19.55
N LYS A 856 -12.66 16.16 -18.95
CA LYS A 856 -12.86 14.82 -18.35
C LYS A 856 -13.01 13.74 -19.41
N SER A 857 -12.58 12.55 -19.08
CA SER A 857 -12.85 11.36 -19.90
C SER A 857 -14.36 11.11 -20.03
N PRO A 858 -14.82 10.62 -21.17
CA PRO A 858 -16.23 10.27 -21.33
C PRO A 858 -16.64 9.14 -20.36
N ALA A 859 -17.94 9.05 -20.13
CA ALA A 859 -18.52 8.00 -19.30
C ALA A 859 -18.20 6.60 -19.86
N PRO A 860 -17.89 5.63 -19.01
CA PRO A 860 -17.75 4.25 -19.47
C PRO A 860 -19.05 3.73 -20.08
N VAL A 861 -18.93 2.80 -21.00
CA VAL A 861 -20.10 2.15 -21.62
C VAL A 861 -20.08 0.69 -21.20
N ILE A 862 -21.08 0.30 -20.44
CA ILE A 862 -21.26 -1.09 -20.03
C ILE A 862 -21.93 -1.85 -21.18
N THR A 863 -21.35 -3.00 -21.51
CA THR A 863 -21.97 -3.97 -22.44
C THR A 863 -22.12 -5.30 -21.73
N ALA A 864 -23.31 -5.88 -21.81
CA ALA A 864 -23.62 -7.17 -21.22
C ALA A 864 -24.75 -7.83 -22.02
N ASP A 865 -24.90 -9.12 -21.91
CA ASP A 865 -26.08 -9.83 -22.41
C ASP A 865 -27.29 -9.39 -21.60
N LYS A 866 -28.47 -9.28 -22.27
CA LYS A 866 -29.66 -8.70 -21.65
C LYS A 866 -30.43 -9.65 -20.74
N GLU A 867 -30.19 -10.93 -20.88
CA GLU A 867 -30.85 -11.96 -20.09
C GLU A 867 -29.95 -13.18 -19.88
N ILE A 868 -30.14 -13.85 -18.78
CA ILE A 868 -29.50 -15.12 -18.47
C ILE A 868 -30.44 -15.97 -17.62
N THR A 869 -30.39 -17.29 -17.76
CA THR A 869 -31.27 -18.20 -17.00
C THR A 869 -30.45 -19.16 -16.16
N TYR A 870 -30.84 -19.29 -14.92
CA TYR A 870 -30.28 -20.27 -13.97
C TYR A 870 -31.37 -21.20 -13.42
N THR A 871 -30.95 -22.32 -12.91
CA THR A 871 -31.85 -23.24 -12.22
C THR A 871 -32.14 -22.76 -10.81
N LYS A 872 -33.33 -22.97 -10.33
CA LYS A 872 -33.74 -22.68 -8.96
C LYS A 872 -32.78 -23.32 -7.96
N ASN A 873 -32.39 -22.55 -6.93
CA ASN A 873 -31.39 -22.89 -5.92
C ASN A 873 -29.96 -23.06 -6.50
N ALA A 874 -29.67 -22.48 -7.65
CA ALA A 874 -28.29 -22.35 -8.10
C ALA A 874 -27.49 -21.46 -7.13
N GLU A 875 -26.22 -21.78 -6.93
CA GLU A 875 -25.29 -20.94 -6.19
C GLU A 875 -24.31 -20.36 -7.21
N VAL A 876 -24.49 -19.12 -7.54
CA VAL A 876 -23.71 -18.39 -8.55
C VAL A 876 -23.10 -17.15 -7.89
N SER A 877 -21.80 -17.03 -7.95
CA SER A 877 -21.12 -15.83 -7.49
C SER A 877 -21.30 -14.65 -8.45
N ILE A 878 -21.14 -13.44 -7.96
CA ILE A 878 -21.20 -12.23 -8.79
C ILE A 878 -20.18 -12.27 -9.94
N THR A 879 -19.00 -12.85 -9.71
CA THR A 879 -17.92 -12.96 -10.71
C THR A 879 -18.32 -13.93 -11.83
N GLU A 880 -18.89 -15.06 -11.49
CA GLU A 880 -19.41 -16.01 -12.47
C GLU A 880 -20.60 -15.44 -13.24
N TYR A 881 -21.48 -14.70 -12.56
CA TYR A 881 -22.59 -14.00 -13.19
C TYR A 881 -22.11 -12.99 -14.24
N LEU A 882 -21.19 -12.07 -13.83
CA LEU A 882 -20.67 -11.04 -14.75
C LEU A 882 -19.93 -11.67 -15.94
N ALA A 883 -19.20 -12.76 -15.73
CA ALA A 883 -18.55 -13.51 -16.79
C ALA A 883 -19.58 -14.18 -17.74
N ALA A 884 -20.62 -14.78 -17.17
CA ALA A 884 -21.66 -15.49 -17.91
C ALA A 884 -22.52 -14.57 -18.81
N ILE A 885 -22.73 -13.32 -18.38
CA ILE A 885 -23.40 -12.28 -19.18
C ILE A 885 -22.42 -11.45 -20.03
N HIS A 886 -21.16 -11.87 -20.14
CA HIS A 886 -20.11 -11.17 -20.89
C HIS A 886 -19.99 -9.68 -20.54
N ALA A 887 -20.22 -9.32 -19.28
CA ALA A 887 -20.20 -7.94 -18.83
C ALA A 887 -18.81 -7.33 -18.95
N LYS A 888 -18.71 -6.20 -19.62
CA LYS A 888 -17.46 -5.44 -19.76
C LYS A 888 -17.74 -3.98 -19.98
N THR A 889 -16.77 -3.15 -19.63
CA THR A 889 -16.75 -1.73 -20.01
C THR A 889 -15.80 -1.53 -21.19
N ASN A 890 -16.03 -0.47 -21.94
CA ASN A 890 -15.20 -0.10 -23.08
C ASN A 890 -13.81 0.45 -22.68
N ASP A 891 -13.65 0.87 -21.41
CA ASP A 891 -12.45 1.51 -20.86
C ASP A 891 -11.76 0.70 -19.74
N GLY A 892 -12.30 -0.46 -19.41
CA GLY A 892 -11.77 -1.32 -18.34
C GLY A 892 -12.17 -0.93 -16.92
N SER A 893 -13.06 0.06 -16.76
CA SER A 893 -13.61 0.44 -15.45
C SER A 893 -14.35 -0.72 -14.79
N PRO A 894 -14.27 -0.89 -13.47
CA PRO A 894 -14.91 -1.99 -12.77
C PRO A 894 -16.43 -1.92 -12.87
N ILE A 895 -17.08 -3.07 -12.98
CA ILE A 895 -18.54 -3.16 -12.98
C ILE A 895 -19.03 -3.58 -11.60
N GLU A 896 -19.89 -2.75 -11.02
CA GLU A 896 -20.65 -3.05 -9.81
C GLU A 896 -22.03 -3.60 -10.18
N SER A 897 -22.54 -4.50 -9.38
CA SER A 897 -23.84 -5.14 -9.64
C SER A 897 -24.58 -5.41 -8.34
N ASP A 898 -25.88 -5.25 -8.36
CA ASP A 898 -26.78 -5.60 -7.27
C ASP A 898 -27.26 -7.08 -7.34
N PHE A 899 -26.63 -7.91 -8.17
CA PHE A 899 -26.97 -9.31 -8.41
C PHE A 899 -27.25 -10.12 -7.14
N ALA A 900 -26.37 -9.99 -6.14
CA ALA A 900 -26.48 -10.72 -4.89
C ALA A 900 -27.73 -10.38 -4.05
N THR A 901 -28.30 -9.18 -4.26
CA THR A 901 -29.49 -8.70 -3.55
C THR A 901 -30.74 -8.72 -4.41
N ALA A 902 -30.60 -8.63 -5.73
CA ALA A 902 -31.70 -8.60 -6.69
C ALA A 902 -32.27 -10.00 -6.96
N VAL A 903 -31.44 -11.04 -6.97
CA VAL A 903 -31.84 -12.41 -7.32
C VAL A 903 -32.22 -13.25 -6.09
N ASN A 904 -33.46 -13.73 -6.05
CA ASN A 904 -33.93 -14.65 -5.00
C ASN A 904 -33.89 -16.09 -5.50
N TRP A 905 -32.82 -16.81 -5.21
CA TRP A 905 -32.60 -18.18 -5.63
C TRP A 905 -33.64 -19.21 -5.15
N GLY A 906 -34.35 -18.90 -4.08
CA GLY A 906 -35.41 -19.76 -3.53
C GLY A 906 -36.73 -19.69 -4.28
N THR A 907 -36.91 -18.76 -5.19
CA THR A 907 -38.18 -18.52 -5.93
C THR A 907 -37.92 -18.44 -7.41
N ALA A 908 -38.63 -19.18 -8.22
CA ALA A 908 -38.52 -19.07 -9.66
C ALA A 908 -39.26 -17.79 -10.14
N GLY A 909 -38.64 -17.02 -10.99
CA GLY A 909 -39.17 -15.76 -11.55
C GLY A 909 -38.08 -14.98 -12.25
N ASP A 910 -38.46 -13.90 -12.88
CA ASP A 910 -37.51 -12.99 -13.51
C ASP A 910 -37.09 -11.91 -12.51
N TYR A 911 -35.80 -11.70 -12.40
CA TYR A 911 -35.17 -10.72 -11.53
C TYR A 911 -34.39 -9.72 -12.39
N THR A 912 -34.59 -8.46 -12.14
CA THR A 912 -33.79 -7.40 -12.80
C THR A 912 -32.55 -7.08 -11.98
N VAL A 913 -31.40 -7.22 -12.60
CA VAL A 913 -30.09 -6.89 -12.03
C VAL A 913 -29.54 -5.66 -12.72
N THR A 914 -29.09 -4.70 -11.94
CA THR A 914 -28.52 -3.44 -12.44
C THR A 914 -27.00 -3.48 -12.38
N LEU A 915 -26.37 -3.20 -13.53
CA LEU A 915 -24.93 -3.01 -13.63
C LEU A 915 -24.59 -1.53 -13.64
N ARG A 916 -23.59 -1.14 -12.87
CA ARG A 916 -23.07 0.23 -12.79
C ARG A 916 -21.55 0.22 -12.98
N SER A 917 -21.02 1.32 -13.39
CA SER A 917 -19.57 1.50 -13.48
C SER A 917 -19.23 2.98 -13.40
N THR A 918 -18.09 3.28 -12.83
CA THR A 918 -17.57 4.64 -12.71
C THR A 918 -16.09 4.63 -13.12
N ASN A 919 -15.70 5.53 -13.98
CA ASN A 919 -14.31 5.63 -14.40
C ASN A 919 -13.43 6.41 -13.40
N GLU A 920 -12.14 6.48 -13.66
CA GLU A 920 -11.13 7.14 -12.81
C GLU A 920 -11.39 8.64 -12.57
N ASP A 921 -12.12 9.32 -13.49
CA ASP A 921 -12.51 10.73 -13.38
C ASP A 921 -13.83 10.92 -12.60
N GLY A 922 -14.39 9.85 -12.06
CA GLY A 922 -15.65 9.85 -11.34
C GLY A 922 -16.87 10.07 -12.26
N VAL A 923 -16.76 9.70 -13.54
CA VAL A 923 -17.89 9.79 -14.49
C VAL A 923 -18.59 8.43 -14.53
N GLU A 924 -19.87 8.46 -14.24
CA GLU A 924 -20.69 7.24 -14.16
C GLU A 924 -21.20 6.80 -15.55
N ALA A 925 -21.22 5.51 -15.77
CA ALA A 925 -21.88 4.88 -16.90
C ALA A 925 -23.41 5.00 -16.77
N ILE A 926 -24.10 4.98 -17.90
CA ILE A 926 -25.54 4.72 -17.90
C ILE A 926 -25.74 3.28 -17.41
N PRO A 927 -26.51 3.05 -16.33
CA PRO A 927 -26.75 1.72 -15.82
C PRO A 927 -27.36 0.79 -16.87
N VAL A 928 -26.95 -0.47 -16.83
CA VAL A 928 -27.50 -1.51 -17.71
C VAL A 928 -28.27 -2.52 -16.87
N GLU A 929 -29.47 -2.82 -17.29
CA GLU A 929 -30.32 -3.82 -16.63
C GLU A 929 -30.23 -5.16 -17.39
N VAL A 930 -30.13 -6.23 -16.61
CA VAL A 930 -30.05 -7.62 -17.10
C VAL A 930 -31.12 -8.44 -16.37
N THR A 931 -31.87 -9.23 -17.10
CA THR A 931 -32.92 -10.12 -16.55
C THR A 931 -32.30 -11.49 -16.21
N VAL A 932 -32.48 -11.93 -15.00
CA VAL A 932 -31.97 -13.23 -14.50
C VAL A 932 -33.14 -14.14 -14.18
#